data_f38a13bcd080432c4ffb83be60eec2f7
#
_entry.id   f38a13bcd080432c4ffb83be60eec2f7
#
_cell.length_a   1.000
_cell.length_b   1.000
_cell.length_c   1.000
_cell.angle_alpha   90.00
_cell.angle_beta   90.00
_cell.angle_gamma   90.00
#
_symmetry.space_group_name_H-M   'P 1'
#
loop_
_entity.id
_entity.type
_entity.pdbx_description
1 polymer ?
#
loop_
_entity_poly.entity_id
_entity_poly.type
_entity_poly.pdbx_seq_one_letter_code
_entity_poly.pdbx_strand_id
1 'polypeptide(L)'
;MLNHCISLTKYSRFPTRVVQLGNKFIGGDHPVLLQSMTTVDTMDTEASVQQAIRMIEAGCELVRITAPSKKEAENLKEIKAALLKEGYDTPIVADIHFTPNAAELAAQYVEKVRVNPGNYADKKKFENIVYTDESYQAEIERIEKRFTPLVKLCKERGVAMRIGTNHGSLSDRILSRYGDTPLGMVESAFEFLRICRKHDYHEVVLSMKASNTRVMVQAYRLLVAKMQEEQMNYPLHLGVTEAGDGEDGRIKSAVGIGTLLEDGLGDTIRVSLTEEPEVEIPVARKLAQPYLDREKHAPIPEIKSNPIDFFEFEKRASDQLGNIGGGEVPVVIGDLSKQQKIKAAMFFPFGYQYSVPLDKWNIQDQAVDYIYIGTAEIDFEIPGSLGVIQDFSQWRKNPEKERHFPLLREENLLQLKQPLEDKHFIQLDSAQLISSKKIQQQLANSTQSILVLSTTNSHGMAEQRRAVMEMMNLNLKHPLIFYRDYRNLEVESFQLNAAADLGALFIDGLGDGIWISSENCGGSKVVTSTAFGILQACRSRISKTEYISCPSCGRTLFDLQETTAKIRKVTAHLKGIKIGIMGCIVNGPGEMADADYGYVGTGPGKITLYKEKQVVKRNVPEREAVEALIQLIDEHGDWLEAEK
;
A
#
# COMPACT_ATOMS: atom_id res chain seq x y z
N MET A 1 9.36 -22.10 12.09
CA MET A 1 8.46 -21.08 11.50
C MET A 1 9.18 -20.40 10.36
N LEU A 2 8.52 -20.18 9.24
CA LEU A 2 9.02 -19.35 8.15
C LEU A 2 9.23 -17.91 8.65
N ASN A 3 10.40 -17.34 8.43
CA ASN A 3 10.68 -15.95 8.79
C ASN A 3 10.65 -15.10 7.51
N HIS A 4 9.88 -14.02 7.53
CA HIS A 4 9.81 -13.08 6.41
C HIS A 4 10.82 -11.92 6.52
N CYS A 5 11.42 -11.72 7.70
CA CYS A 5 12.42 -10.69 7.98
C CYS A 5 13.52 -11.24 8.89
N ILE A 6 14.60 -10.50 9.06
CA ILE A 6 15.74 -10.91 9.91
C ILE A 6 15.37 -10.85 11.39
N SER A 7 14.64 -9.81 11.80
CA SER A 7 14.19 -9.62 13.19
C SER A 7 12.89 -8.81 13.22
N LEU A 8 12.02 -9.13 14.18
CA LEU A 8 10.77 -8.39 14.44
C LEU A 8 10.96 -7.20 15.39
N THR A 9 12.13 -7.09 16.01
CA THR A 9 12.40 -6.10 17.07
C THR A 9 13.67 -5.28 16.84
N LYS A 10 14.54 -5.70 15.94
CA LYS A 10 15.73 -4.97 15.53
C LYS A 10 15.67 -4.73 14.04
N TYR A 11 15.70 -3.47 13.62
CA TYR A 11 15.76 -3.17 12.21
C TYR A 11 17.05 -3.72 11.59
N SER A 12 16.90 -4.51 10.55
CA SER A 12 18.00 -5.04 9.76
C SER A 12 17.48 -5.34 8.36
N ARG A 13 18.16 -4.84 7.35
CA ARG A 13 17.81 -5.17 5.97
C ARG A 13 18.07 -6.63 5.66
N PHE A 14 17.17 -7.25 4.90
CA PHE A 14 17.37 -8.61 4.39
C PHE A 14 18.62 -8.64 3.49
N PRO A 15 19.61 -9.53 3.76
CA PRO A 15 20.89 -9.52 3.06
C PRO A 15 20.73 -10.11 1.65
N THR A 16 20.36 -9.28 0.71
CA THR A 16 20.26 -9.66 -0.71
C THR A 16 21.64 -9.66 -1.37
N ARG A 17 21.78 -10.43 -2.45
CA ARG A 17 22.95 -10.33 -3.32
C ARG A 17 22.97 -9.00 -4.05
N VAL A 18 24.15 -8.59 -4.48
CA VAL A 18 24.31 -7.39 -5.31
C VAL A 18 24.07 -7.74 -6.77
N VAL A 19 23.23 -6.97 -7.46
CA VAL A 19 23.01 -7.02 -8.91
C VAL A 19 23.51 -5.72 -9.53
N GLN A 20 24.42 -5.82 -10.48
CA GLN A 20 24.98 -4.65 -11.16
C GLN A 20 24.13 -4.25 -12.37
N LEU A 21 23.93 -2.93 -12.55
CA LEU A 21 23.25 -2.32 -13.70
C LEU A 21 24.06 -1.14 -14.21
N GLY A 22 24.92 -1.36 -15.19
CA GLY A 22 25.86 -0.32 -15.63
C GLY A 22 26.69 0.21 -14.46
N ASN A 23 26.50 1.50 -14.13
CA ASN A 23 27.15 2.19 -13.01
C ASN A 23 26.39 2.12 -11.67
N LYS A 24 25.26 1.42 -11.60
CA LYS A 24 24.42 1.29 -10.39
C LYS A 24 24.42 -0.14 -9.86
N PHE A 25 24.15 -0.28 -8.56
CA PHE A 25 24.09 -1.56 -7.87
C PHE A 25 22.79 -1.67 -7.07
N ILE A 26 22.11 -2.81 -7.15
CA ILE A 26 20.88 -3.12 -6.39
C ILE A 26 21.20 -4.25 -5.41
N GLY A 27 20.77 -4.10 -4.15
CA GLY A 27 20.94 -5.12 -3.12
C GLY A 27 22.20 -4.96 -2.27
N GLY A 28 22.46 -5.92 -1.39
CA GLY A 28 23.53 -5.83 -0.39
C GLY A 28 23.36 -4.61 0.51
N ASP A 29 24.46 -3.95 0.80
CA ASP A 29 24.50 -2.74 1.64
C ASP A 29 24.24 -1.44 0.87
N HIS A 30 23.94 -1.54 -0.45
CA HIS A 30 23.66 -0.36 -1.27
C HIS A 30 22.32 0.28 -0.85
N PRO A 31 22.20 1.62 -0.98
CA PRO A 31 20.94 2.32 -0.71
C PRO A 31 19.80 1.81 -1.59
N VAL A 32 18.56 1.97 -1.11
CA VAL A 32 17.36 1.70 -1.90
C VAL A 32 17.32 2.63 -3.11
N LEU A 33 17.36 2.07 -4.33
CA LEU A 33 17.33 2.84 -5.56
C LEU A 33 15.93 3.28 -5.97
N LEU A 34 15.83 4.50 -6.50
CA LEU A 34 14.57 5.10 -6.95
C LEU A 34 14.37 4.87 -8.45
N GLN A 35 13.23 4.28 -8.81
CA GLN A 35 12.85 4.01 -10.19
C GLN A 35 11.53 4.68 -10.53
N SER A 36 11.40 5.22 -11.76
CA SER A 36 10.13 5.58 -12.36
C SER A 36 10.06 5.13 -13.82
N MET A 37 8.97 5.45 -14.54
CA MET A 37 8.70 4.93 -15.87
C MET A 37 8.14 6.03 -16.78
N THR A 38 8.67 6.14 -18.00
CA THR A 38 8.15 7.05 -19.01
C THR A 38 6.71 6.73 -19.40
N THR A 39 5.94 7.77 -19.71
CA THR A 39 4.51 7.68 -20.10
C THR A 39 4.28 7.95 -21.57
N VAL A 40 5.24 8.58 -22.26
CA VAL A 40 5.19 8.91 -23.69
C VAL A 40 5.35 7.67 -24.58
N ASP A 41 4.95 7.79 -25.84
CA ASP A 41 5.16 6.74 -26.83
C ASP A 41 6.66 6.47 -27.02
N THR A 42 7.07 5.22 -26.83
CA THR A 42 8.48 4.81 -26.98
C THR A 42 9.00 4.99 -28.42
N MET A 43 8.11 5.05 -29.42
CA MET A 43 8.50 5.35 -30.81
C MET A 43 8.81 6.84 -31.06
N ASP A 44 8.37 7.73 -30.17
CA ASP A 44 8.80 9.12 -30.14
C ASP A 44 10.10 9.23 -29.33
N THR A 45 11.23 9.13 -30.02
CA THR A 45 12.57 9.16 -29.42
C THR A 45 12.82 10.46 -28.67
N GLU A 46 12.46 11.61 -29.27
CA GLU A 46 12.71 12.92 -28.67
C GLU A 46 11.90 13.11 -27.39
N ALA A 47 10.59 12.85 -27.42
CA ALA A 47 9.74 12.94 -26.23
C ALA A 47 10.20 11.97 -25.12
N SER A 48 10.60 10.75 -25.49
CA SER A 48 11.14 9.75 -24.54
C SER A 48 12.42 10.23 -23.86
N VAL A 49 13.35 10.83 -24.62
CA VAL A 49 14.61 11.38 -24.09
C VAL A 49 14.32 12.56 -23.16
N GLN A 50 13.50 13.52 -23.59
CA GLN A 50 13.16 14.70 -22.77
C GLN A 50 12.47 14.31 -21.48
N GLN A 51 11.53 13.36 -21.49
CA GLN A 51 10.88 12.88 -20.27
C GLN A 51 11.86 12.13 -19.37
N ALA A 52 12.72 11.28 -19.93
CA ALA A 52 13.77 10.60 -19.17
C ALA A 52 14.72 11.58 -18.49
N ILE A 53 15.13 12.66 -19.17
CA ILE A 53 15.98 13.72 -18.60
C ILE A 53 15.27 14.38 -17.41
N ARG A 54 14.01 14.82 -17.54
CA ARG A 54 13.26 15.41 -16.41
C ARG A 54 13.18 14.45 -15.21
N MET A 55 12.95 13.16 -15.46
CA MET A 55 12.95 12.14 -14.41
C MET A 55 14.32 12.02 -13.72
N ILE A 56 15.42 11.99 -14.50
CA ILE A 56 16.79 11.88 -13.97
C ILE A 56 17.14 13.13 -13.15
N GLU A 57 16.79 14.31 -13.62
CA GLU A 57 17.00 15.59 -12.90
C GLU A 57 16.19 15.66 -11.61
N ALA A 58 14.99 15.05 -11.56
CA ALA A 58 14.23 14.85 -10.32
C ALA A 58 14.90 13.83 -9.37
N GLY A 59 15.91 13.08 -9.86
CA GLY A 59 16.71 12.11 -9.13
C GLY A 59 16.31 10.66 -9.32
N CYS A 60 15.71 10.33 -10.48
CA CYS A 60 15.48 8.95 -10.88
C CYS A 60 16.83 8.26 -11.16
N GLU A 61 17.03 7.10 -10.56
CA GLU A 61 18.28 6.35 -10.67
C GLU A 61 18.18 5.19 -11.68
N LEU A 62 16.96 4.79 -12.03
CA LEU A 62 16.66 3.77 -13.02
C LEU A 62 15.46 4.24 -13.85
N VAL A 63 15.65 4.51 -15.13
CA VAL A 63 14.56 4.90 -16.04
C VAL A 63 13.98 3.67 -16.71
N ARG A 64 12.67 3.41 -16.50
CA ARG A 64 11.98 2.29 -17.13
C ARG A 64 11.20 2.79 -18.35
N ILE A 65 11.36 2.09 -19.47
CA ILE A 65 10.72 2.40 -20.75
C ILE A 65 9.96 1.16 -21.24
N THR A 66 8.71 1.31 -21.69
CA THR A 66 7.94 0.19 -22.22
C THR A 66 8.41 -0.19 -23.62
N ALA A 67 8.54 -1.50 -23.89
CA ALA A 67 8.86 -2.00 -25.22
C ALA A 67 7.88 -3.16 -25.57
N PRO A 68 6.65 -2.85 -26.00
CA PRO A 68 5.61 -3.84 -26.25
C PRO A 68 5.88 -4.68 -27.49
N SER A 69 6.64 -4.20 -28.46
CA SER A 69 7.01 -4.92 -29.69
C SER A 69 8.50 -4.80 -30.01
N LYS A 70 8.91 -5.43 -31.10
CA LYS A 70 10.29 -5.35 -31.59
C LYS A 70 10.70 -3.93 -32.02
N LYS A 71 9.76 -3.13 -32.53
CA LYS A 71 10.05 -1.76 -32.99
C LYS A 71 10.45 -0.87 -31.82
N GLU A 72 9.67 -0.88 -30.74
CA GLU A 72 10.01 -0.13 -29.53
C GLU A 72 11.29 -0.67 -28.87
N ALA A 73 11.50 -2.00 -28.87
CA ALA A 73 12.72 -2.60 -28.35
C ALA A 73 13.96 -2.15 -29.15
N GLU A 74 13.84 -2.01 -30.46
CA GLU A 74 14.91 -1.50 -31.33
C GLU A 74 15.14 0.00 -31.11
N ASN A 75 14.07 0.80 -30.93
CA ASN A 75 14.18 2.23 -30.68
C ASN A 75 14.83 2.57 -29.33
N LEU A 76 14.89 1.65 -28.36
CA LEU A 76 15.65 1.83 -27.13
C LEU A 76 17.12 2.13 -27.38
N LYS A 77 17.69 1.62 -28.48
CA LYS A 77 19.07 1.94 -28.92
C LYS A 77 19.24 3.43 -29.18
N GLU A 78 18.29 4.00 -29.92
CA GLU A 78 18.34 5.43 -30.31
C GLU A 78 18.09 6.34 -29.10
N ILE A 79 17.13 5.97 -28.23
CA ILE A 79 16.86 6.68 -26.97
C ILE A 79 18.11 6.68 -26.09
N LYS A 80 18.77 5.52 -25.91
CA LYS A 80 19.97 5.41 -25.10
C LYS A 80 21.14 6.23 -25.69
N ALA A 81 21.33 6.13 -27.00
CA ALA A 81 22.39 6.90 -27.67
C ALA A 81 22.17 8.42 -27.52
N ALA A 82 20.94 8.89 -27.63
CA ALA A 82 20.57 10.28 -27.41
C ALA A 82 20.80 10.73 -25.97
N LEU A 83 20.41 9.94 -24.96
CA LEU A 83 20.68 10.23 -23.54
C LEU A 83 22.17 10.34 -23.25
N LEU A 84 22.98 9.41 -23.78
CA LEU A 84 24.45 9.46 -23.64
C LEU A 84 25.05 10.70 -24.28
N LYS A 85 24.54 11.12 -25.44
CA LYS A 85 25.00 12.36 -26.14
C LYS A 85 24.70 13.61 -25.31
N GLU A 86 23.57 13.62 -24.57
CA GLU A 86 23.21 14.70 -23.66
C GLU A 86 23.92 14.58 -22.28
N GLY A 87 24.80 13.58 -22.09
CA GLY A 87 25.60 13.39 -20.89
C GLY A 87 24.95 12.55 -19.79
N TYR A 88 23.84 11.87 -20.07
CA TYR A 88 23.13 11.03 -19.11
C TYR A 88 23.44 9.54 -19.35
N ASP A 89 24.05 8.88 -18.36
CA ASP A 89 24.41 7.46 -18.37
C ASP A 89 23.53 6.59 -17.45
N THR A 90 22.39 7.14 -17.03
CA THR A 90 21.44 6.46 -16.15
C THR A 90 20.95 5.15 -16.79
N PRO A 91 20.99 4.00 -16.07
CA PRO A 91 20.57 2.72 -16.60
C PRO A 91 19.10 2.70 -17.04
N ILE A 92 18.86 2.08 -18.21
CA ILE A 92 17.53 1.89 -18.77
C ILE A 92 17.02 0.48 -18.44
N VAL A 93 15.74 0.40 -18.07
CA VAL A 93 15.00 -0.85 -17.84
C VAL A 93 13.95 -1.02 -18.94
N ALA A 94 14.12 -1.98 -19.84
CA ALA A 94 13.10 -2.30 -20.83
C ALA A 94 11.94 -3.11 -20.21
N ASP A 95 10.72 -2.62 -20.34
CA ASP A 95 9.53 -3.29 -19.84
C ASP A 95 8.84 -4.10 -20.93
N ILE A 96 9.05 -5.41 -20.89
CA ILE A 96 8.54 -6.36 -21.88
C ILE A 96 7.35 -7.14 -21.30
N HIS A 97 6.27 -7.22 -22.06
CA HIS A 97 5.06 -7.95 -21.63
C HIS A 97 4.81 -9.25 -22.39
N PHE A 98 4.46 -9.19 -23.69
CA PHE A 98 3.94 -10.33 -24.43
C PHE A 98 4.89 -10.91 -25.48
N THR A 99 6.02 -10.27 -25.73
CA THR A 99 6.84 -10.58 -26.90
C THR A 99 8.25 -10.99 -26.49
N PRO A 100 8.55 -12.30 -26.28
CA PRO A 100 9.88 -12.77 -25.91
C PRO A 100 11.01 -12.25 -26.82
N ASN A 101 10.78 -12.20 -28.13
CA ASN A 101 11.77 -11.69 -29.09
C ASN A 101 12.06 -10.19 -28.90
N ALA A 102 11.14 -9.40 -28.35
CA ALA A 102 11.40 -8.01 -27.98
C ALA A 102 12.33 -7.93 -26.75
N ALA A 103 12.20 -8.86 -25.79
CA ALA A 103 13.11 -8.96 -24.65
C ALA A 103 14.55 -9.29 -25.09
N GLU A 104 14.71 -10.26 -26.00
CA GLU A 104 16.02 -10.65 -26.58
C GLU A 104 16.64 -9.48 -27.36
N LEU A 105 15.84 -8.69 -28.07
CA LEU A 105 16.33 -7.52 -28.79
C LEU A 105 16.71 -6.38 -27.82
N ALA A 106 15.84 -6.05 -26.85
CA ALA A 106 16.11 -5.02 -25.86
C ALA A 106 17.35 -5.32 -25.01
N ALA A 107 17.59 -6.60 -24.63
CA ALA A 107 18.77 -7.03 -23.90
C ALA A 107 20.10 -6.74 -24.63
N GLN A 108 20.07 -6.34 -25.91
CA GLN A 108 21.26 -5.90 -26.64
C GLN A 108 21.63 -4.45 -26.37
N TYR A 109 20.72 -3.64 -25.84
CA TYR A 109 20.86 -2.18 -25.77
C TYR A 109 20.73 -1.60 -24.37
N VAL A 110 20.08 -2.30 -23.43
CA VAL A 110 19.78 -1.77 -22.09
C VAL A 110 20.43 -2.59 -20.97
N GLU A 111 20.52 -2.01 -19.78
CA GLU A 111 21.16 -2.63 -18.61
C GLU A 111 20.26 -3.64 -17.89
N LYS A 112 18.93 -3.52 -18.06
CA LYS A 112 17.99 -4.47 -17.45
C LYS A 112 16.77 -4.69 -18.32
N VAL A 113 16.32 -5.93 -18.43
CA VAL A 113 15.03 -6.28 -19.02
C VAL A 113 14.06 -6.74 -17.94
N ARG A 114 12.79 -6.35 -18.02
CA ARG A 114 11.73 -6.86 -17.17
C ARG A 114 10.85 -7.80 -17.96
N VAL A 115 10.67 -9.00 -17.45
CA VAL A 115 9.72 -9.98 -17.95
C VAL A 115 8.60 -10.20 -16.93
N ASN A 116 7.38 -10.46 -17.42
CA ASN A 116 6.25 -10.84 -16.59
C ASN A 116 5.93 -12.32 -16.84
N PRO A 117 6.14 -13.20 -15.85
CA PRO A 117 5.90 -14.65 -16.01
C PRO A 117 4.54 -15.01 -16.61
N GLY A 118 3.47 -14.34 -16.15
CA GLY A 118 2.11 -14.61 -16.60
C GLY A 118 1.82 -14.24 -18.05
N ASN A 119 2.67 -13.40 -18.68
CA ASN A 119 2.46 -12.92 -20.04
C ASN A 119 3.61 -13.30 -21.00
N TYR A 120 4.73 -13.76 -20.48
CA TYR A 120 5.93 -14.00 -21.29
C TYR A 120 5.82 -15.24 -22.17
N ALA A 121 5.43 -16.37 -21.60
CA ALA A 121 5.33 -17.64 -22.30
C ALA A 121 3.89 -18.17 -22.37
N ASP A 122 3.05 -17.78 -21.42
CA ASP A 122 1.66 -18.19 -21.35
C ASP A 122 0.76 -17.12 -21.99
N LYS A 123 -0.33 -17.57 -22.62
CA LYS A 123 -1.39 -16.66 -23.08
C LYS A 123 -2.58 -16.87 -22.15
N LYS A 124 -2.93 -15.83 -21.40
CA LYS A 124 -4.11 -15.82 -20.56
C LYS A 124 -5.36 -15.88 -21.45
N LYS A 125 -6.16 -16.92 -21.29
CA LYS A 125 -7.40 -17.13 -22.02
C LYS A 125 -8.65 -16.99 -21.14
N PHE A 126 -8.44 -16.86 -19.82
CA PHE A 126 -9.49 -16.90 -18.79
C PHE A 126 -10.28 -18.21 -18.79
N GLU A 127 -9.58 -19.33 -19.06
CA GLU A 127 -10.13 -20.69 -19.08
C GLU A 127 -9.77 -21.43 -17.77
N ASN A 128 -10.74 -22.12 -17.19
CA ASN A 128 -10.50 -23.06 -16.11
C ASN A 128 -10.00 -24.39 -16.69
N ILE A 129 -8.68 -24.56 -16.69
CA ILE A 129 -8.03 -25.78 -17.20
C ILE A 129 -7.57 -26.60 -15.98
N VAL A 130 -7.97 -27.86 -15.92
CA VAL A 130 -7.46 -28.80 -14.92
C VAL A 130 -6.16 -29.39 -15.43
N TYR A 131 -5.07 -29.15 -14.70
CA TYR A 131 -3.76 -29.70 -15.00
C TYR A 131 -3.48 -30.93 -14.13
N THR A 132 -3.07 -32.03 -14.76
CA THR A 132 -2.37 -33.13 -14.05
C THR A 132 -0.92 -32.75 -13.79
N ASP A 133 -0.22 -33.45 -12.92
CA ASP A 133 1.20 -33.17 -12.67
C ASP A 133 2.05 -33.32 -13.93
N GLU A 134 1.75 -34.31 -14.77
CA GLU A 134 2.45 -34.52 -16.05
C GLU A 134 2.20 -33.37 -17.03
N SER A 135 0.94 -32.94 -17.19
CA SER A 135 0.60 -31.83 -18.10
C SER A 135 1.17 -30.51 -17.59
N TYR A 136 1.19 -30.31 -16.28
CA TYR A 136 1.82 -29.13 -15.68
C TYR A 136 3.33 -29.11 -15.93
N GLN A 137 4.02 -30.26 -15.74
CA GLN A 137 5.44 -30.37 -15.98
C GLN A 137 5.80 -30.14 -17.46
N ALA A 138 4.99 -30.64 -18.39
CA ALA A 138 5.17 -30.38 -19.82
C ALA A 138 5.11 -28.87 -20.16
N GLU A 139 4.22 -28.12 -19.48
CA GLU A 139 4.16 -26.66 -19.62
C GLU A 139 5.41 -25.96 -19.05
N ILE A 140 5.94 -26.41 -17.92
CA ILE A 140 7.22 -25.91 -17.38
C ILE A 140 8.35 -26.12 -18.38
N GLU A 141 8.44 -27.28 -19.01
CA GLU A 141 9.46 -27.57 -20.03
C GLU A 141 9.29 -26.67 -21.27
N ARG A 142 8.05 -26.38 -21.68
CA ARG A 142 7.75 -25.43 -22.75
C ARG A 142 8.21 -24.02 -22.39
N ILE A 143 7.95 -23.59 -21.16
CA ILE A 143 8.39 -22.28 -20.64
C ILE A 143 9.91 -22.23 -20.62
N GLU A 144 10.57 -23.26 -20.09
CA GLU A 144 12.03 -23.33 -20.04
C GLU A 144 12.64 -23.19 -21.44
N LYS A 145 12.13 -23.97 -22.42
CA LYS A 145 12.59 -23.87 -23.82
C LYS A 145 12.46 -22.47 -24.38
N ARG A 146 11.38 -21.75 -24.04
CA ARG A 146 11.12 -20.40 -24.56
C ARG A 146 11.93 -19.31 -23.85
N PHE A 147 12.21 -19.50 -22.56
CA PHE A 147 12.88 -18.52 -21.72
C PHE A 147 14.42 -18.62 -21.74
N THR A 148 14.94 -19.84 -21.92
CA THR A 148 16.40 -20.11 -21.93
C THR A 148 17.19 -19.23 -22.90
N PRO A 149 16.74 -18.90 -24.13
CA PRO A 149 17.49 -18.01 -25.02
C PRO A 149 17.76 -16.63 -24.40
N LEU A 150 16.74 -16.04 -23.77
CA LEU A 150 16.90 -14.74 -23.09
C LEU A 150 17.85 -14.85 -21.89
N VAL A 151 17.74 -15.90 -21.06
CA VAL A 151 18.62 -16.14 -19.90
C VAL A 151 20.08 -16.21 -20.34
N LYS A 152 20.38 -16.99 -21.39
CA LYS A 152 21.74 -17.13 -21.94
C LYS A 152 22.27 -15.80 -22.49
N LEU A 153 21.44 -15.07 -23.23
CA LEU A 153 21.82 -13.76 -23.78
C LEU A 153 22.11 -12.74 -22.68
N CYS A 154 21.25 -12.66 -21.65
CA CYS A 154 21.48 -11.78 -20.52
C CYS A 154 22.77 -12.14 -19.76
N LYS A 155 23.02 -13.45 -19.52
CA LYS A 155 24.26 -13.92 -18.90
C LYS A 155 25.51 -13.52 -19.71
N GLU A 156 25.48 -13.76 -21.02
CA GLU A 156 26.58 -13.45 -21.92
C GLU A 156 26.91 -11.94 -21.96
N ARG A 157 25.87 -11.10 -21.91
CA ARG A 157 26.00 -9.64 -22.03
C ARG A 157 26.11 -8.90 -20.71
N GLY A 158 25.99 -9.56 -19.57
CA GLY A 158 25.96 -8.93 -18.25
C GLY A 158 24.73 -8.04 -18.04
N VAL A 159 23.61 -8.38 -18.70
CA VAL A 159 22.35 -7.64 -18.56
C VAL A 159 21.54 -8.24 -17.39
N ALA A 160 21.08 -7.40 -16.49
CA ALA A 160 20.23 -7.86 -15.39
C ALA A 160 18.79 -8.15 -15.86
N MET A 161 18.09 -8.98 -15.11
CA MET A 161 16.69 -9.30 -15.40
C MET A 161 15.81 -9.01 -14.17
N ARG A 162 14.63 -8.41 -14.38
CA ARG A 162 13.60 -8.41 -13.35
C ARG A 162 12.49 -9.41 -13.72
N ILE A 163 12.30 -10.42 -12.89
CA ILE A 163 11.13 -11.28 -12.92
C ILE A 163 10.05 -10.56 -12.13
N GLY A 164 9.09 -9.98 -12.85
CA GLY A 164 8.11 -9.04 -12.30
C GLY A 164 6.70 -9.56 -12.40
N THR A 165 6.22 -10.24 -11.34
CA THR A 165 4.86 -10.73 -11.25
C THR A 165 3.90 -9.60 -10.85
N ASN A 166 2.78 -9.49 -11.56
CA ASN A 166 1.64 -8.67 -11.18
C ASN A 166 0.46 -9.60 -10.87
N HIS A 167 -0.27 -9.34 -9.78
CA HIS A 167 -1.42 -10.13 -9.36
C HIS A 167 -2.47 -10.27 -10.48
N GLY A 168 -2.87 -9.17 -11.10
CA GLY A 168 -3.84 -9.16 -12.19
C GLY A 168 -3.40 -9.87 -13.49
N SER A 169 -2.14 -10.32 -13.61
CA SER A 169 -1.62 -10.96 -14.82
C SER A 169 -1.09 -12.38 -14.61
N LEU A 170 -1.52 -13.06 -13.56
CA LEU A 170 -1.19 -14.49 -13.36
C LEU A 170 -1.74 -15.32 -14.52
N SER A 171 -0.97 -16.32 -14.98
CA SER A 171 -1.41 -17.24 -16.04
C SER A 171 -2.54 -18.16 -15.58
N ASP A 172 -3.37 -18.63 -16.52
CA ASP A 172 -4.48 -19.56 -16.22
C ASP A 172 -3.95 -20.84 -15.55
N ARG A 173 -2.74 -21.29 -15.91
CA ARG A 173 -2.06 -22.42 -15.30
C ARG A 173 -1.75 -22.21 -13.82
N ILE A 174 -1.22 -21.05 -13.45
CA ILE A 174 -0.97 -20.68 -12.05
C ILE A 174 -2.29 -20.54 -11.29
N LEU A 175 -3.28 -19.85 -11.87
CA LEU A 175 -4.60 -19.69 -11.26
C LEU A 175 -5.27 -21.04 -10.99
N SER A 176 -5.14 -22.00 -11.93
CA SER A 176 -5.73 -23.34 -11.77
C SER A 176 -5.07 -24.17 -10.68
N ARG A 177 -3.75 -24.03 -10.47
CA ARG A 177 -3.00 -24.84 -9.49
C ARG A 177 -2.89 -24.21 -8.11
N TYR A 178 -2.67 -22.90 -8.05
CA TYR A 178 -2.38 -22.17 -6.80
C TYR A 178 -3.43 -21.12 -6.44
N GLY A 179 -4.42 -20.89 -7.33
CA GLY A 179 -5.43 -19.87 -7.15
C GLY A 179 -4.94 -18.43 -7.36
N ASP A 180 -5.84 -17.49 -7.17
CA ASP A 180 -5.58 -16.05 -7.21
C ASP A 180 -5.06 -15.58 -5.84
N THR A 181 -3.87 -16.04 -5.46
CA THR A 181 -3.33 -15.96 -4.10
C THR A 181 -1.90 -15.42 -4.07
N PRO A 182 -1.39 -14.95 -2.91
CA PRO A 182 0.03 -14.64 -2.72
C PRO A 182 0.96 -15.81 -3.11
N LEU A 183 0.58 -17.06 -2.81
CA LEU A 183 1.33 -18.25 -3.19
C LEU A 183 1.41 -18.40 -4.72
N GLY A 184 0.31 -18.16 -5.44
CA GLY A 184 0.30 -18.18 -6.90
C GLY A 184 1.25 -17.13 -7.50
N MET A 185 1.32 -15.94 -6.89
CA MET A 185 2.27 -14.90 -7.31
C MET A 185 3.72 -15.37 -7.13
N VAL A 186 4.05 -15.96 -5.98
CA VAL A 186 5.39 -16.42 -5.64
C VAL A 186 5.80 -17.57 -6.57
N GLU A 187 4.99 -18.61 -6.72
CA GLU A 187 5.32 -19.76 -7.59
C GLU A 187 5.46 -19.34 -9.05
N SER A 188 4.64 -18.40 -9.54
CA SER A 188 4.79 -17.81 -10.88
C SER A 188 6.20 -17.24 -11.12
N ALA A 189 6.80 -16.59 -10.12
CA ALA A 189 8.16 -16.08 -10.22
C ALA A 189 9.21 -17.18 -10.02
N PHE A 190 8.97 -18.11 -9.10
CA PHE A 190 9.91 -19.19 -8.78
C PHE A 190 10.14 -20.16 -9.95
N GLU A 191 9.13 -20.41 -10.77
CA GLU A 191 9.31 -21.23 -11.98
C GLU A 191 10.37 -20.61 -12.90
N PHE A 192 10.31 -19.30 -13.14
CA PHE A 192 11.30 -18.58 -13.95
C PHE A 192 12.66 -18.48 -13.24
N LEU A 193 12.66 -18.26 -11.94
CA LEU A 193 13.87 -18.15 -11.13
C LEU A 193 14.65 -19.47 -11.10
N ARG A 194 13.96 -20.62 -10.97
CA ARG A 194 14.57 -21.95 -11.03
C ARG A 194 15.25 -22.21 -12.38
N ILE A 195 14.67 -21.72 -13.49
CA ILE A 195 15.29 -21.78 -14.82
C ILE A 195 16.57 -20.91 -14.84
N CYS A 196 16.54 -19.69 -14.32
CA CYS A 196 17.73 -18.85 -14.21
C CYS A 196 18.85 -19.57 -13.43
N ARG A 197 18.54 -20.16 -12.27
CA ARG A 197 19.51 -20.94 -11.47
C ARG A 197 20.08 -22.14 -12.22
N LYS A 198 19.26 -22.89 -12.95
CA LYS A 198 19.70 -24.03 -13.78
C LYS A 198 20.76 -23.63 -14.80
N HIS A 199 20.71 -22.38 -15.28
CA HIS A 199 21.71 -21.81 -16.20
C HIS A 199 22.80 -21.00 -15.50
N ASP A 200 22.87 -21.08 -14.15
CA ASP A 200 23.84 -20.30 -13.35
C ASP A 200 23.80 -18.80 -13.72
N TYR A 201 22.58 -18.24 -13.83
CA TYR A 201 22.35 -16.83 -14.07
C TYR A 201 21.69 -16.21 -12.83
N HIS A 202 22.36 -15.24 -12.23
CA HIS A 202 22.02 -14.70 -10.93
C HIS A 202 21.79 -13.18 -10.90
N GLU A 203 21.95 -12.49 -12.02
CA GLU A 203 21.67 -11.04 -12.15
C GLU A 203 20.15 -10.78 -12.22
N VAL A 204 19.43 -11.21 -11.18
CA VAL A 204 17.97 -11.23 -11.12
C VAL A 204 17.45 -10.37 -9.97
N VAL A 205 16.43 -9.55 -10.25
CA VAL A 205 15.64 -8.77 -9.29
C VAL A 205 14.20 -9.29 -9.32
N LEU A 206 13.55 -9.41 -8.16
CA LEU A 206 12.18 -9.93 -8.06
C LEU A 206 11.17 -8.83 -7.70
N SER A 207 9.94 -8.95 -8.18
CA SER A 207 8.85 -8.08 -7.73
C SER A 207 7.48 -8.77 -7.73
N MET A 208 6.68 -8.52 -6.67
CA MET A 208 5.33 -9.04 -6.42
C MET A 208 4.36 -7.88 -6.30
N LYS A 209 3.83 -7.38 -7.41
CA LYS A 209 2.98 -6.19 -7.41
C LYS A 209 1.49 -6.55 -7.42
N ALA A 210 0.72 -5.84 -6.61
CA ALA A 210 -0.73 -5.89 -6.58
C ALA A 210 -1.29 -4.49 -6.29
N SER A 211 -2.55 -4.23 -6.68
CA SER A 211 -3.33 -3.05 -6.28
C SER A 211 -3.82 -3.17 -4.84
N ASN A 212 -4.07 -4.39 -4.38
CA ASN A 212 -4.38 -4.71 -3.00
C ASN A 212 -3.10 -4.76 -2.16
N THR A 213 -2.95 -3.82 -1.22
CA THR A 213 -1.76 -3.70 -0.37
C THR A 213 -1.53 -4.91 0.52
N ARG A 214 -2.59 -5.56 1.05
CA ARG A 214 -2.48 -6.80 1.84
C ARG A 214 -1.88 -7.93 1.01
N VAL A 215 -2.45 -8.19 -0.17
CA VAL A 215 -1.94 -9.22 -1.09
C VAL A 215 -0.49 -8.97 -1.49
N MET A 216 -0.15 -7.70 -1.77
CA MET A 216 1.21 -7.31 -2.11
C MET A 216 2.18 -7.63 -0.97
N VAL A 217 1.89 -7.18 0.25
CA VAL A 217 2.76 -7.39 1.43
C VAL A 217 2.92 -8.87 1.74
N GLN A 218 1.82 -9.62 1.77
CA GLN A 218 1.85 -11.08 1.98
C GLN A 218 2.68 -11.80 0.93
N ALA A 219 2.54 -11.43 -0.36
CA ALA A 219 3.31 -12.04 -1.44
C ALA A 219 4.82 -11.79 -1.30
N TYR A 220 5.25 -10.58 -0.93
CA TYR A 220 6.68 -10.32 -0.69
C TYR A 220 7.21 -11.04 0.55
N ARG A 221 6.46 -11.06 1.66
CA ARG A 221 6.84 -11.79 2.87
C ARG A 221 7.00 -13.30 2.57
N LEU A 222 6.03 -13.88 1.87
CA LEU A 222 6.08 -15.28 1.46
C LEU A 222 7.23 -15.55 0.47
N LEU A 223 7.48 -14.63 -0.47
CA LEU A 223 8.61 -14.70 -1.39
C LEU A 223 9.94 -14.79 -0.63
N VAL A 224 10.16 -13.91 0.36
CA VAL A 224 11.39 -13.90 1.16
C VAL A 224 11.53 -15.18 1.98
N ALA A 225 10.45 -15.64 2.63
CA ALA A 225 10.45 -16.87 3.40
C ALA A 225 10.82 -18.09 2.52
N LYS A 226 10.20 -18.21 1.34
CA LYS A 226 10.53 -19.28 0.38
C LYS A 226 11.92 -19.14 -0.23
N MET A 227 12.41 -17.92 -0.46
CA MET A 227 13.80 -17.71 -0.90
C MET A 227 14.79 -18.25 0.15
N GLN A 228 14.54 -18.00 1.43
CA GLN A 228 15.39 -18.53 2.51
C GLN A 228 15.37 -20.08 2.55
N GLU A 229 14.19 -20.70 2.39
CA GLU A 229 14.09 -22.17 2.31
C GLU A 229 14.92 -22.78 1.17
N GLU A 230 14.89 -22.12 -0.01
CA GLU A 230 15.64 -22.59 -1.19
C GLU A 230 17.07 -22.00 -1.27
N GLN A 231 17.57 -21.37 -0.20
CA GLN A 231 18.90 -20.74 -0.12
C GLN A 231 19.12 -19.69 -1.22
N MET A 232 18.12 -18.83 -1.42
CA MET A 232 18.13 -17.71 -2.35
C MET A 232 18.09 -16.38 -1.60
N ASN A 233 18.65 -15.33 -2.23
CA ASN A 233 18.71 -13.99 -1.66
C ASN A 233 18.68 -12.89 -2.73
N TYR A 234 17.77 -13.00 -3.68
CA TYR A 234 17.65 -12.03 -4.77
C TYR A 234 17.07 -10.69 -4.29
N PRO A 235 17.56 -9.55 -4.84
CA PRO A 235 17.04 -8.23 -4.49
C PRO A 235 15.58 -8.04 -4.89
N LEU A 236 14.90 -7.18 -4.14
CA LEU A 236 13.47 -6.91 -4.27
C LEU A 236 13.21 -5.51 -4.83
N HIS A 237 12.33 -5.43 -5.84
CA HIS A 237 11.79 -4.18 -6.36
C HIS A 237 10.36 -4.00 -5.86
N LEU A 238 10.14 -3.07 -4.93
CA LEU A 238 8.84 -2.83 -4.32
C LEU A 238 7.98 -1.84 -5.13
N GLY A 239 6.68 -2.00 -5.08
CA GLY A 239 5.72 -1.05 -5.65
C GLY A 239 4.29 -1.57 -5.59
N VAL A 240 3.36 -0.70 -5.26
CA VAL A 240 1.92 -0.93 -5.41
C VAL A 240 1.56 -0.65 -6.87
N THR A 241 0.76 -1.50 -7.52
CA THR A 241 0.21 -1.19 -8.84
C THR A 241 -1.08 -0.38 -8.67
N GLU A 242 -1.36 0.47 -9.67
CA GLU A 242 -2.63 1.19 -9.78
C GLU A 242 -3.02 1.89 -8.47
N ALA A 243 -2.05 2.60 -7.87
CA ALA A 243 -2.27 3.24 -6.56
C ALA A 243 -3.23 4.44 -6.62
N GLY A 244 -3.42 5.03 -7.81
CA GLY A 244 -4.24 6.22 -7.99
C GLY A 244 -3.41 7.50 -8.00
N ASP A 245 -4.07 8.63 -7.74
CA ASP A 245 -3.51 9.97 -7.76
C ASP A 245 -3.59 10.66 -6.40
N GLY A 246 -2.97 11.82 -6.27
CA GLY A 246 -3.07 12.72 -5.13
C GLY A 246 -2.70 12.07 -3.79
N GLU A 247 -3.47 12.40 -2.76
CA GLU A 247 -3.31 11.88 -1.40
C GLU A 247 -3.48 10.36 -1.33
N ASP A 248 -4.49 9.82 -2.02
CA ASP A 248 -4.83 8.40 -1.98
C ASP A 248 -3.71 7.52 -2.55
N GLY A 249 -3.14 7.92 -3.69
CA GLY A 249 -2.03 7.20 -4.31
C GLY A 249 -0.78 7.19 -3.45
N ARG A 250 -0.49 8.32 -2.79
CA ARG A 250 0.64 8.47 -1.87
C ARG A 250 0.48 7.60 -0.63
N ILE A 251 -0.67 7.69 0.04
CA ILE A 251 -0.98 6.89 1.24
C ILE A 251 -0.97 5.39 0.90
N LYS A 252 -1.61 4.98 -0.19
CA LYS A 252 -1.66 3.57 -0.62
C LYS A 252 -0.28 3.02 -0.94
N SER A 253 0.55 3.80 -1.63
CA SER A 253 1.96 3.45 -1.90
C SER A 253 2.78 3.35 -0.62
N ALA A 254 2.61 4.30 0.32
CA ALA A 254 3.33 4.30 1.59
C ALA A 254 2.90 3.14 2.49
N VAL A 255 1.62 2.79 2.55
CA VAL A 255 1.15 1.59 3.26
C VAL A 255 1.82 0.33 2.71
N GLY A 256 1.76 0.09 1.39
CA GLY A 256 2.30 -1.14 0.80
C GLY A 256 3.83 -1.21 0.85
N ILE A 257 4.51 -0.18 0.34
CA ILE A 257 5.98 -0.13 0.30
C ILE A 257 6.56 0.05 1.70
N GLY A 258 5.98 0.97 2.50
CA GLY A 258 6.46 1.28 3.85
C GLY A 258 6.39 0.08 4.79
N THR A 259 5.32 -0.73 4.74
CA THR A 259 5.23 -1.96 5.54
C THR A 259 6.41 -2.90 5.26
N LEU A 260 6.81 -3.06 4.01
CA LEU A 260 7.94 -3.93 3.66
C LEU A 260 9.28 -3.29 4.05
N LEU A 261 9.44 -1.98 3.89
CA LEU A 261 10.63 -1.28 4.35
C LEU A 261 10.77 -1.33 5.89
N GLU A 262 9.66 -1.28 6.64
CA GLU A 262 9.66 -1.49 8.11
C GLU A 262 10.11 -2.91 8.48
N ASP A 263 9.80 -3.92 7.65
CA ASP A 263 10.29 -5.29 7.81
C ASP A 263 11.75 -5.47 7.33
N GLY A 264 12.42 -4.40 6.84
CA GLY A 264 13.78 -4.45 6.28
C GLY A 264 13.85 -5.05 4.87
N LEU A 265 12.74 -5.09 4.13
CA LEU A 265 12.65 -5.65 2.79
C LEU A 265 12.61 -4.55 1.73
N GLY A 266 13.37 -4.72 0.65
CA GLY A 266 13.37 -3.83 -0.49
C GLY A 266 14.73 -3.20 -0.81
N ASP A 267 15.10 -3.27 -2.10
CA ASP A 267 16.38 -2.78 -2.61
C ASP A 267 16.20 -1.71 -3.70
N THR A 268 15.01 -1.66 -4.30
CA THR A 268 14.59 -0.59 -5.19
C THR A 268 13.08 -0.41 -5.09
N ILE A 269 12.61 0.82 -5.22
CA ILE A 269 11.19 1.14 -5.12
C ILE A 269 10.69 1.95 -6.32
N ARG A 270 9.38 1.79 -6.62
CA ARG A 270 8.64 2.72 -7.47
C ARG A 270 7.30 3.05 -6.81
N VAL A 271 7.08 4.31 -6.53
CA VAL A 271 5.75 4.85 -6.29
C VAL A 271 5.06 5.01 -7.65
N SER A 272 3.83 4.52 -7.80
CA SER A 272 3.11 4.53 -9.09
C SER A 272 1.88 5.41 -8.96
N LEU A 273 1.96 6.64 -9.46
CA LEU A 273 0.89 7.63 -9.40
C LEU A 273 0.28 7.87 -10.78
N THR A 274 -1.01 8.21 -10.82
CA THR A 274 -1.68 8.71 -12.03
C THR A 274 -1.35 10.20 -12.20
N GLU A 275 -0.06 10.51 -12.28
CA GLU A 275 0.54 11.84 -12.37
C GLU A 275 1.77 11.77 -13.32
N GLU A 276 2.43 12.91 -13.59
CA GLU A 276 3.67 12.91 -14.37
C GLU A 276 4.78 12.12 -13.65
N PRO A 277 5.59 11.31 -14.35
CA PRO A 277 6.52 10.37 -13.74
C PRO A 277 7.64 11.02 -12.93
N GLU A 278 8.01 12.26 -13.23
CA GLU A 278 8.98 13.03 -12.44
C GLU A 278 8.48 13.35 -11.03
N VAL A 279 7.15 13.43 -10.82
CA VAL A 279 6.54 13.66 -9.51
C VAL A 279 6.66 12.44 -8.59
N GLU A 280 6.73 11.22 -9.15
CA GLU A 280 6.90 9.99 -8.36
C GLU A 280 8.21 9.97 -7.56
N ILE A 281 9.27 10.60 -8.07
CA ILE A 281 10.63 10.50 -7.53
C ILE A 281 10.80 11.19 -6.17
N PRO A 282 10.39 12.46 -5.97
CA PRO A 282 10.42 13.08 -4.65
C PRO A 282 9.61 12.30 -3.61
N VAL A 283 8.44 11.77 -3.98
CA VAL A 283 7.60 10.95 -3.10
C VAL A 283 8.33 9.67 -2.70
N ALA A 284 8.91 8.95 -3.65
CA ALA A 284 9.69 7.74 -3.39
C ALA A 284 10.90 8.02 -2.49
N ARG A 285 11.59 9.15 -2.71
CA ARG A 285 12.72 9.57 -1.86
C ARG A 285 12.29 9.83 -0.44
N LYS A 286 11.22 10.61 -0.22
CA LYS A 286 10.68 10.89 1.11
C LYS A 286 10.26 9.61 1.83
N LEU A 287 9.69 8.65 1.10
CA LEU A 287 9.29 7.35 1.65
C LEU A 287 10.50 6.49 2.05
N ALA A 288 11.58 6.50 1.28
CA ALA A 288 12.78 5.71 1.58
C ALA A 288 13.70 6.34 2.63
N GLN A 289 13.68 7.67 2.78
CA GLN A 289 14.57 8.44 3.64
C GLN A 289 14.63 7.98 5.11
N PRO A 290 13.51 7.67 5.79
CA PRO A 290 13.53 7.25 7.20
C PRO A 290 14.34 5.96 7.45
N TYR A 291 14.50 5.12 6.45
CA TYR A 291 15.14 3.80 6.57
C TYR A 291 16.67 3.84 6.43
N LEU A 292 17.26 4.97 6.05
CA LEU A 292 18.71 5.15 6.02
C LEU A 292 19.35 5.09 7.41
N ASP A 293 18.62 5.51 8.42
CA ASP A 293 19.08 5.57 9.81
C ASP A 293 18.25 4.70 10.77
N ARG A 294 17.34 3.88 10.27
CA ARG A 294 16.42 3.08 11.09
C ARG A 294 17.13 2.12 12.05
N GLU A 295 18.33 1.66 11.71
CA GLU A 295 19.15 0.79 12.57
C GLU A 295 19.54 1.43 13.90
N LYS A 296 19.52 2.76 13.99
CA LYS A 296 19.87 3.54 15.20
C LYS A 296 18.74 3.63 16.22
N HIS A 297 17.64 2.89 16.02
CA HIS A 297 16.47 2.92 16.91
C HIS A 297 16.81 2.42 18.33
N ALA A 298 16.03 2.88 19.33
CA ALA A 298 16.15 2.38 20.69
C ALA A 298 15.86 0.87 20.77
N PRO A 299 16.55 0.11 21.63
CA PRO A 299 16.35 -1.34 21.74
C PRO A 299 14.91 -1.72 22.09
N ILE A 300 14.35 -2.66 21.35
CA ILE A 300 13.03 -3.26 21.59
C ILE A 300 13.26 -4.68 22.12
N PRO A 301 12.66 -5.07 23.25
CA PRO A 301 12.83 -6.42 23.82
C PRO A 301 12.37 -7.52 22.84
N GLU A 302 13.19 -8.55 22.70
CA GLU A 302 12.86 -9.71 21.86
C GLU A 302 11.57 -10.40 22.31
N ILE A 303 10.90 -11.03 21.34
CA ILE A 303 9.72 -11.82 21.61
C ILE A 303 10.07 -13.30 21.77
N LYS A 304 9.52 -13.94 22.79
CA LYS A 304 9.74 -15.38 23.04
C LYS A 304 8.85 -16.27 22.16
N SER A 305 7.65 -15.80 21.87
CA SER A 305 6.66 -16.52 21.03
C SER A 305 5.95 -15.53 20.13
N ASN A 306 6.00 -15.77 18.82
CA ASN A 306 5.29 -14.97 17.84
C ASN A 306 3.86 -15.54 17.64
N PRO A 307 2.80 -14.81 18.04
CA PRO A 307 1.42 -15.25 17.88
C PRO A 307 0.78 -14.83 16.55
N ILE A 308 1.51 -14.07 15.69
CA ILE A 308 0.98 -13.48 14.44
C ILE A 308 1.40 -14.34 13.24
N ASP A 309 0.44 -14.67 12.39
CA ASP A 309 0.73 -15.15 11.03
C ASP A 309 0.91 -13.94 10.09
N PHE A 310 2.12 -13.74 9.58
CA PHE A 310 2.43 -12.64 8.66
C PHE A 310 2.16 -12.98 7.18
N PHE A 311 1.72 -14.20 6.90
CA PHE A 311 1.45 -14.70 5.55
C PHE A 311 -0.04 -14.72 5.21
N GLU A 312 -0.89 -14.76 6.22
CA GLU A 312 -2.35 -14.67 6.09
C GLU A 312 -2.89 -13.54 6.94
N PHE A 313 -3.89 -12.82 6.43
CA PHE A 313 -4.53 -11.76 7.19
C PHE A 313 -5.54 -12.35 8.16
N GLU A 314 -5.31 -12.12 9.44
CA GLU A 314 -6.27 -12.40 10.50
C GLU A 314 -6.40 -11.16 11.41
N LYS A 315 -7.63 -10.69 11.58
CA LYS A 315 -7.88 -9.61 12.55
C LYS A 315 -7.67 -10.14 13.97
N ARG A 316 -6.82 -9.48 14.75
CA ARG A 316 -6.60 -9.82 16.15
C ARG A 316 -7.93 -9.87 16.90
N ALA A 317 -8.17 -10.94 17.64
CA ALA A 317 -9.35 -11.07 18.50
C ALA A 317 -9.30 -10.02 19.64
N SER A 318 -10.31 -9.17 19.72
CA SER A 318 -10.50 -8.18 20.78
C SER A 318 -11.93 -8.22 21.31
N ASP A 319 -12.12 -7.83 22.57
CA ASP A 319 -13.45 -7.65 23.15
C ASP A 319 -14.13 -6.44 22.49
N GLN A 320 -15.45 -6.46 22.38
CA GLN A 320 -16.19 -5.33 21.83
C GLN A 320 -16.66 -4.42 22.97
N LEU A 321 -16.26 -3.14 22.91
CA LEU A 321 -16.70 -2.10 23.84
C LEU A 321 -17.39 -0.95 23.08
N GLY A 322 -18.71 -1.03 22.99
CA GLY A 322 -19.51 -0.15 22.15
C GLY A 322 -19.20 -0.39 20.66
N ASN A 323 -18.71 0.63 19.96
CA ASN A 323 -18.32 0.56 18.55
C ASN A 323 -16.81 0.33 18.33
N ILE A 324 -16.08 -0.19 19.32
CA ILE A 324 -14.64 -0.45 19.23
C ILE A 324 -14.36 -1.92 19.54
N GLY A 325 -13.51 -2.55 18.73
CA GLY A 325 -13.12 -3.96 18.93
C GLY A 325 -14.10 -4.96 18.33
N GLY A 326 -13.89 -6.24 18.60
CA GLY A 326 -14.69 -7.32 18.06
C GLY A 326 -14.74 -7.31 16.53
N GLY A 327 -15.97 -7.39 15.99
CA GLY A 327 -16.25 -7.33 14.54
C GLY A 327 -16.33 -5.92 13.95
N GLU A 328 -16.23 -4.87 14.79
CA GLU A 328 -16.38 -3.49 14.34
C GLU A 328 -15.20 -3.03 13.46
N VAL A 329 -15.46 -2.03 12.60
CA VAL A 329 -14.40 -1.38 11.83
C VAL A 329 -13.55 -0.50 12.74
N PRO A 330 -12.25 -0.31 12.45
CA PRO A 330 -11.39 0.54 13.27
C PRO A 330 -11.90 1.98 13.35
N VAL A 331 -11.93 2.54 14.57
CA VAL A 331 -12.38 3.90 14.84
C VAL A 331 -11.28 4.92 14.53
N VAL A 332 -11.70 6.17 14.26
CA VAL A 332 -10.79 7.32 14.09
C VAL A 332 -11.05 8.30 15.23
N ILE A 333 -9.97 8.74 15.90
CA ILE A 333 -10.01 9.73 16.98
C ILE A 333 -9.42 11.06 16.48
N GLY A 334 -10.23 12.14 16.56
CA GLY A 334 -9.79 13.51 16.35
C GLY A 334 -9.19 14.12 17.62
N ASP A 335 -8.34 15.14 17.47
CA ASP A 335 -7.66 15.80 18.60
C ASP A 335 -7.92 17.33 18.59
N LEU A 336 -8.58 17.80 19.62
CA LEU A 336 -8.80 19.22 19.94
C LEU A 336 -8.23 19.62 21.31
N SER A 337 -7.37 18.80 21.91
CA SER A 337 -6.84 19.02 23.27
C SER A 337 -6.04 20.32 23.44
N LYS A 338 -5.54 20.88 22.34
CA LYS A 338 -4.82 22.17 22.33
C LYS A 338 -5.75 23.40 22.43
N GLN A 339 -7.06 23.19 22.33
CA GLN A 339 -8.06 24.27 22.40
C GLN A 339 -8.52 24.47 23.84
N GLN A 340 -8.52 25.70 24.28
CA GLN A 340 -9.04 26.06 25.62
C GLN A 340 -10.57 26.11 25.68
N LYS A 341 -11.21 26.52 24.60
CA LYS A 341 -12.67 26.56 24.45
C LYS A 341 -13.08 25.92 23.14
N ILE A 342 -13.92 24.91 23.21
CA ILE A 342 -14.45 24.18 22.06
C ILE A 342 -15.71 24.90 21.54
N LYS A 343 -15.79 25.08 20.22
CA LYS A 343 -16.96 25.63 19.52
C LYS A 343 -17.46 24.60 18.49
N ALA A 344 -18.76 24.59 18.21
CA ALA A 344 -19.36 23.68 17.23
C ALA A 344 -18.69 23.73 15.86
N ALA A 345 -18.30 24.92 15.37
CA ALA A 345 -17.59 25.08 14.10
C ALA A 345 -16.21 24.38 14.05
N MET A 346 -15.59 24.07 15.20
CA MET A 346 -14.31 23.36 15.25
C MET A 346 -14.45 21.87 14.92
N PHE A 347 -15.68 21.36 14.82
CA PHE A 347 -15.94 19.97 14.44
C PHE A 347 -15.96 19.75 12.92
N PHE A 348 -15.97 20.84 12.13
CA PHE A 348 -15.98 20.76 10.67
C PHE A 348 -14.81 19.96 10.08
N PRO A 349 -13.55 20.13 10.51
CA PRO A 349 -12.43 19.32 10.03
C PRO A 349 -12.52 17.83 10.38
N PHE A 350 -13.39 17.47 11.31
CA PHE A 350 -13.63 16.12 11.80
C PHE A 350 -14.91 15.49 11.23
N GLY A 351 -15.49 16.11 10.19
CA GLY A 351 -16.64 15.56 9.46
C GLY A 351 -18.01 15.92 10.03
N TYR A 352 -18.12 16.95 10.87
CA TYR A 352 -19.38 17.38 11.45
C TYR A 352 -19.65 18.86 11.14
N GLN A 353 -20.80 19.13 10.54
CA GLN A 353 -21.24 20.50 10.23
C GLN A 353 -22.59 20.79 10.88
N TYR A 354 -22.62 21.75 11.80
CA TYR A 354 -23.86 22.19 12.41
C TYR A 354 -24.61 23.16 11.49
N SER A 355 -25.86 22.81 11.19
CA SER A 355 -26.78 23.66 10.42
C SER A 355 -27.65 24.47 11.38
N VAL A 356 -27.33 25.74 11.55
CA VAL A 356 -28.11 26.67 12.41
C VAL A 356 -29.59 26.77 11.98
N PRO A 357 -29.92 26.88 10.66
CA PRO A 357 -31.33 26.95 10.25
C PRO A 357 -32.15 25.69 10.53
N LEU A 358 -31.51 24.54 10.57
CA LEU A 358 -32.19 23.26 10.76
C LEU A 358 -32.01 22.69 12.17
N ASP A 359 -31.23 23.38 13.00
CA ASP A 359 -30.90 22.97 14.37
C ASP A 359 -30.43 21.50 14.44
N LYS A 360 -29.55 21.11 13.51
CA LYS A 360 -29.06 19.73 13.41
C LYS A 360 -27.62 19.63 12.91
N TRP A 361 -26.98 18.53 13.23
CA TRP A 361 -25.68 18.14 12.70
C TRP A 361 -25.81 17.39 11.37
N ASN A 362 -25.06 17.82 10.36
CA ASN A 362 -24.79 17.02 9.17
C ASN A 362 -23.49 16.25 9.40
N ILE A 363 -23.53 14.94 9.12
CA ILE A 363 -22.43 14.02 9.37
C ILE A 363 -21.89 13.55 8.03
N GLN A 364 -20.59 13.76 7.79
CA GLN A 364 -19.92 13.34 6.56
C GLN A 364 -19.43 11.87 6.67
N ASP A 365 -19.14 11.22 5.55
CA ASP A 365 -18.62 9.83 5.51
C ASP A 365 -17.30 9.65 6.26
N GLN A 366 -16.47 10.68 6.30
CA GLN A 366 -15.22 10.73 7.07
C GLN A 366 -15.40 11.46 8.40
N ALA A 367 -16.51 11.26 9.09
CA ALA A 367 -16.69 11.77 10.44
C ALA A 367 -15.93 10.89 11.45
N VAL A 368 -15.15 11.52 12.34
CA VAL A 368 -14.43 10.80 13.40
C VAL A 368 -15.42 10.20 14.41
N ASP A 369 -15.07 9.06 14.97
CA ASP A 369 -15.94 8.37 15.94
C ASP A 369 -15.82 8.97 17.35
N TYR A 370 -14.64 9.48 17.67
CA TYR A 370 -14.33 10.12 18.94
C TYR A 370 -13.51 11.40 18.72
N ILE A 371 -13.61 12.30 19.69
CA ILE A 371 -12.79 13.51 19.73
C ILE A 371 -12.18 13.69 21.12
N TYR A 372 -10.86 13.84 21.18
CA TYR A 372 -10.17 14.13 22.42
C TYR A 372 -10.05 15.64 22.64
N ILE A 373 -10.51 16.11 23.79
CA ILE A 373 -10.55 17.53 24.13
C ILE A 373 -9.69 17.91 25.35
N GLY A 374 -8.93 16.94 25.92
CA GLY A 374 -8.08 17.20 27.09
C GLY A 374 -8.88 17.66 28.30
N THR A 375 -8.52 18.85 28.81
CA THR A 375 -9.20 19.49 29.96
C THR A 375 -10.30 20.49 29.57
N ALA A 376 -10.51 20.70 28.25
CA ALA A 376 -11.55 21.62 27.78
C ALA A 376 -12.96 21.11 28.07
N GLU A 377 -13.93 22.02 27.98
CA GLU A 377 -15.36 21.72 28.16
C GLU A 377 -16.13 22.05 26.88
N ILE A 378 -17.23 21.31 26.68
CA ILE A 378 -18.21 21.54 25.62
C ILE A 378 -19.50 22.00 26.28
N ASP A 379 -20.02 23.18 25.87
CA ASP A 379 -21.22 23.82 26.38
C ASP A 379 -22.42 23.75 25.40
N PHE A 380 -22.34 22.91 24.38
CA PHE A 380 -23.38 22.70 23.37
C PHE A 380 -23.64 21.20 23.16
N GLU A 381 -24.78 20.86 22.52
CA GLU A 381 -25.14 19.48 22.22
C GLU A 381 -24.24 18.92 21.10
N ILE A 382 -23.59 17.78 21.37
CA ILE A 382 -22.68 17.11 20.43
C ILE A 382 -23.45 16.22 19.44
N PRO A 383 -22.86 15.94 18.23
CA PRO A 383 -23.47 15.01 17.28
C PRO A 383 -23.79 13.66 17.92
N GLY A 384 -24.94 13.05 17.57
CA GLY A 384 -25.42 11.82 18.19
C GLY A 384 -24.49 10.60 18.07
N SER A 385 -23.66 10.55 17.02
CA SER A 385 -22.68 9.48 16.79
C SER A 385 -21.29 9.75 17.38
N LEU A 386 -21.02 10.98 17.89
CA LEU A 386 -19.70 11.38 18.37
C LEU A 386 -19.51 11.05 19.86
N GLY A 387 -18.40 10.38 20.20
CA GLY A 387 -17.91 10.25 21.56
C GLY A 387 -16.87 11.32 21.89
N VAL A 388 -16.83 11.77 23.14
CA VAL A 388 -15.85 12.75 23.64
C VAL A 388 -14.94 12.10 24.65
N ILE A 389 -13.63 12.24 24.44
CA ILE A 389 -12.60 11.74 25.36
C ILE A 389 -12.03 12.94 26.11
N GLN A 390 -11.98 12.85 27.44
CA GLN A 390 -11.45 13.90 28.34
C GLN A 390 -10.39 13.32 29.27
N ASP A 391 -9.46 14.16 29.71
CA ASP A 391 -8.55 13.80 30.78
C ASP A 391 -9.31 13.35 32.02
N PHE A 392 -8.82 12.29 32.69
CA PHE A 392 -9.49 11.70 33.85
C PHE A 392 -9.82 12.72 34.94
N SER A 393 -8.91 13.66 35.20
CA SER A 393 -9.11 14.74 36.19
C SER A 393 -10.29 15.66 35.85
N GLN A 394 -10.55 15.92 34.58
CA GLN A 394 -11.66 16.75 34.10
C GLN A 394 -12.97 15.94 34.09
N TRP A 395 -12.93 14.71 33.55
CA TRP A 395 -14.08 13.81 33.51
C TRP A 395 -14.68 13.57 34.90
N ARG A 396 -13.86 13.40 35.93
CA ARG A 396 -14.30 13.20 37.33
C ARG A 396 -15.17 14.33 37.91
N LYS A 397 -15.16 15.52 37.32
CA LYS A 397 -16.03 16.63 37.76
C LYS A 397 -17.47 16.46 37.31
N ASN A 398 -17.70 15.75 36.21
CA ASN A 398 -19.03 15.44 35.70
C ASN A 398 -19.02 14.07 34.99
N PRO A 399 -18.96 12.96 35.75
CA PRO A 399 -18.81 11.59 35.19
C PRO A 399 -20.08 11.09 34.49
N GLU A 400 -21.24 11.66 34.81
CA GLU A 400 -22.52 11.25 34.23
C GLU A 400 -22.84 11.92 32.89
N LYS A 401 -21.95 12.77 32.38
CA LYS A 401 -22.13 13.43 31.09
C LYS A 401 -22.12 12.38 29.95
N GLU A 402 -23.28 12.28 29.29
CA GLU A 402 -23.50 11.28 28.24
C GLU A 402 -22.42 11.33 27.14
N ARG A 403 -21.96 10.19 26.68
CA ARG A 403 -20.92 10.00 25.65
C ARG A 403 -19.58 10.70 25.94
N HIS A 404 -19.28 11.01 27.20
CA HIS A 404 -18.00 11.51 27.66
C HIS A 404 -17.24 10.39 28.40
N PHE A 405 -16.02 10.12 27.94
CA PHE A 405 -15.21 8.99 28.40
C PHE A 405 -13.89 9.50 28.97
N PRO A 406 -13.42 8.96 30.11
CA PRO A 406 -12.14 9.34 30.68
C PRO A 406 -10.98 8.75 29.91
N LEU A 407 -9.89 9.53 29.75
CA LEU A 407 -8.57 9.08 29.37
C LEU A 407 -7.68 9.00 30.64
N LEU A 408 -7.32 7.78 31.00
CA LEU A 408 -6.35 7.51 32.05
C LEU A 408 -4.95 7.48 31.45
N ARG A 409 -4.01 8.06 32.18
CA ARG A 409 -2.57 7.87 31.96
C ARG A 409 -2.05 6.73 32.85
N GLU A 410 -0.85 6.26 32.63
CA GLU A 410 -0.21 5.23 33.45
C GLU A 410 -0.34 5.52 34.96
N GLU A 411 -0.04 6.74 35.37
CA GLU A 411 -0.10 7.18 36.77
C GLU A 411 -1.49 6.96 37.37
N ASN A 412 -2.54 7.28 36.61
CA ASN A 412 -3.91 7.08 37.05
C ASN A 412 -4.22 5.59 37.21
N LEU A 413 -3.84 4.78 36.20
CA LEU A 413 -4.04 3.33 36.23
C LEU A 413 -3.37 2.70 37.45
N LEU A 414 -2.13 3.08 37.74
CA LEU A 414 -1.35 2.55 38.85
C LEU A 414 -1.86 2.96 40.24
N GLN A 415 -2.65 4.04 40.34
CA GLN A 415 -3.26 4.55 41.56
C GLN A 415 -4.69 4.01 41.81
N LEU A 416 -5.35 3.45 40.79
CA LEU A 416 -6.68 2.87 40.95
C LEU A 416 -6.63 1.68 41.90
N LYS A 417 -7.47 1.71 42.94
CA LYS A 417 -7.68 0.59 43.86
C LYS A 417 -8.55 -0.49 43.28
N GLN A 418 -9.48 -0.10 42.41
CA GLN A 418 -10.41 -0.97 41.68
C GLN A 418 -10.54 -0.46 40.24
N PRO A 419 -10.73 -1.33 39.25
CA PRO A 419 -11.01 -0.94 37.89
C PRO A 419 -12.28 -0.08 37.79
N LEU A 420 -12.34 0.79 36.79
CA LEU A 420 -13.56 1.51 36.44
C LEU A 420 -14.56 0.53 35.81
N GLU A 421 -15.83 0.64 36.21
CA GLU A 421 -16.92 -0.21 35.69
C GLU A 421 -17.41 0.25 34.32
N ASP A 422 -17.24 1.53 34.00
CA ASP A 422 -17.64 2.12 32.74
C ASP A 422 -16.52 2.09 31.69
N LYS A 423 -16.91 2.17 30.41
CA LYS A 423 -15.99 2.29 29.26
C LYS A 423 -15.03 3.46 29.45
N HIS A 424 -13.74 3.19 29.35
CA HIS A 424 -12.68 4.19 29.51
C HIS A 424 -11.47 3.89 28.63
N PHE A 425 -10.67 4.92 28.36
CA PHE A 425 -9.44 4.81 27.58
C PHE A 425 -8.22 4.84 28.52
N ILE A 426 -7.21 4.03 28.21
CA ILE A 426 -5.93 4.00 28.95
C ILE A 426 -4.82 4.23 27.94
N GLN A 427 -4.11 5.35 28.06
CA GLN A 427 -2.93 5.60 27.24
C GLN A 427 -1.68 5.10 27.94
N LEU A 428 -0.94 4.22 27.25
CA LEU A 428 0.29 3.59 27.70
C LEU A 428 1.37 3.70 26.64
N ASP A 429 2.60 3.85 27.09
CA ASP A 429 3.75 3.67 26.23
C ASP A 429 3.97 2.17 25.96
N SER A 430 4.31 1.82 24.70
CA SER A 430 4.48 0.44 24.28
C SER A 430 5.60 -0.28 25.03
N ALA A 431 6.72 0.40 25.30
CA ALA A 431 7.82 -0.17 26.06
C ALA A 431 7.43 -0.49 27.50
N GLN A 432 6.57 0.35 28.12
CA GLN A 432 6.05 0.11 29.47
C GLN A 432 5.11 -1.09 29.52
N LEU A 433 4.21 -1.22 28.54
CA LEU A 433 3.32 -2.39 28.43
C LEU A 433 4.15 -3.68 28.32
N ILE A 434 5.22 -3.68 27.53
CA ILE A 434 6.11 -4.84 27.36
C ILE A 434 6.82 -5.21 28.66
N SER A 435 7.30 -4.23 29.43
CA SER A 435 8.23 -4.45 30.54
C SER A 435 7.57 -4.54 31.93
N SER A 436 6.43 -3.87 32.14
CA SER A 436 5.82 -3.72 33.47
C SER A 436 4.80 -4.80 33.80
N LYS A 437 5.20 -5.77 34.61
CA LYS A 437 4.26 -6.79 35.14
C LYS A 437 3.09 -6.19 35.93
N LYS A 438 3.31 -5.05 36.61
CA LYS A 438 2.25 -4.37 37.37
C LYS A 438 1.17 -3.83 36.45
N ILE A 439 1.55 -3.19 35.33
CA ILE A 439 0.59 -2.73 34.30
C ILE A 439 -0.16 -3.93 33.73
N GLN A 440 0.54 -4.99 33.33
CA GLN A 440 -0.05 -6.20 32.76
C GLN A 440 -1.10 -6.83 33.70
N GLN A 441 -0.81 -6.90 35.00
CA GLN A 441 -1.72 -7.41 36.03
C GLN A 441 -2.95 -6.51 36.22
N GLN A 442 -2.79 -5.19 36.20
CA GLN A 442 -3.91 -4.28 36.31
C GLN A 442 -4.83 -4.34 35.08
N LEU A 443 -4.24 -4.44 33.88
CA LEU A 443 -5.00 -4.62 32.66
C LEU A 443 -5.80 -5.93 32.69
N ALA A 444 -5.23 -7.02 33.14
CA ALA A 444 -5.92 -8.31 33.26
C ALA A 444 -7.21 -8.25 34.12
N ASN A 445 -7.31 -7.27 35.01
CA ASN A 445 -8.48 -7.04 35.85
C ASN A 445 -9.44 -5.96 35.32
N SER A 446 -9.10 -5.27 34.22
CA SER A 446 -9.86 -4.11 33.70
C SER A 446 -10.55 -4.45 32.40
N THR A 447 -11.76 -4.97 32.46
CA THR A 447 -12.51 -5.47 31.28
C THR A 447 -13.15 -4.38 30.42
N GLN A 448 -13.33 -3.15 30.95
CA GLN A 448 -13.96 -2.03 30.25
C GLN A 448 -12.95 -1.04 29.65
N SER A 449 -11.69 -1.45 29.55
CA SER A 449 -10.60 -0.59 29.08
C SER A 449 -10.35 -0.72 27.58
N ILE A 450 -10.22 0.41 26.92
CA ILE A 450 -9.72 0.55 25.57
C ILE A 450 -8.28 1.05 25.67
N LEU A 451 -7.33 0.31 25.12
CA LEU A 451 -5.93 0.70 25.17
C LEU A 451 -5.57 1.66 24.04
N VAL A 452 -4.82 2.70 24.36
CA VAL A 452 -4.22 3.64 23.43
C VAL A 452 -2.72 3.48 23.52
N LEU A 453 -2.10 2.75 22.58
CA LEU A 453 -0.67 2.50 22.58
C LEU A 453 0.09 3.61 21.87
N SER A 454 0.99 4.26 22.60
CA SER A 454 1.93 5.26 22.10
C SER A 454 3.37 4.70 22.04
N THR A 455 4.23 5.36 21.29
CA THR A 455 5.67 5.10 21.25
C THR A 455 6.42 6.35 20.82
N THR A 456 7.64 6.51 21.33
CA THR A 456 8.63 7.51 20.89
C THR A 456 9.82 6.87 20.17
N ASN A 457 9.80 5.55 20.01
CA ASN A 457 10.86 4.82 19.32
C ASN A 457 10.86 5.21 17.82
N SER A 458 12.02 5.43 17.23
CA SER A 458 12.15 5.68 15.79
C SER A 458 11.74 4.47 14.94
N HIS A 459 11.82 3.24 15.48
CA HIS A 459 11.21 2.04 14.89
C HIS A 459 9.88 1.73 15.61
N GLY A 460 8.99 2.71 15.63
CA GLY A 460 7.77 2.67 16.43
C GLY A 460 6.77 1.63 15.99
N MET A 461 6.71 1.31 14.71
CA MET A 461 5.89 0.22 14.21
C MET A 461 6.27 -1.11 14.87
N ALA A 462 7.57 -1.45 14.90
CA ALA A 462 8.04 -2.69 15.51
C ALA A 462 7.80 -2.73 17.02
N GLU A 463 7.97 -1.59 17.72
CA GLU A 463 7.70 -1.53 19.16
C GLU A 463 6.22 -1.69 19.48
N GLN A 464 5.33 -1.02 18.74
CA GLN A 464 3.88 -1.20 18.89
C GLN A 464 3.45 -2.62 18.52
N ARG A 465 3.96 -3.19 17.43
CA ARG A 465 3.74 -4.62 17.06
C ARG A 465 4.19 -5.55 18.19
N ARG A 466 5.37 -5.31 18.77
CA ARG A 466 5.91 -6.10 19.88
C ARG A 466 5.01 -6.01 21.13
N ALA A 467 4.47 -4.82 21.43
CA ALA A 467 3.54 -4.64 22.54
C ALA A 467 2.23 -5.43 22.33
N VAL A 468 1.70 -5.44 21.11
CA VAL A 468 0.51 -6.25 20.76
C VAL A 468 0.79 -7.75 20.89
N MET A 469 1.96 -8.21 20.45
CA MET A 469 2.36 -9.61 20.65
C MET A 469 2.42 -9.99 22.14
N GLU A 470 2.89 -9.08 23.01
CA GLU A 470 2.85 -9.30 24.46
C GLU A 470 1.41 -9.42 24.96
N MET A 471 0.50 -8.53 24.51
CA MET A 471 -0.92 -8.61 24.85
C MET A 471 -1.53 -9.95 24.45
N MET A 472 -1.25 -10.41 23.21
CA MET A 472 -1.73 -11.69 22.70
C MET A 472 -1.21 -12.87 23.54
N ASN A 473 0.08 -12.89 23.85
CA ASN A 473 0.71 -13.92 24.68
C ASN A 473 0.17 -13.94 26.12
N LEU A 474 -0.28 -12.81 26.64
CA LEU A 474 -0.93 -12.67 27.94
C LEU A 474 -2.45 -12.86 27.88
N ASN A 475 -3.01 -13.15 26.71
CA ASN A 475 -4.44 -13.27 26.46
C ASN A 475 -5.24 -11.99 26.87
N LEU A 476 -4.63 -10.81 26.68
CA LEU A 476 -5.28 -9.52 26.91
C LEU A 476 -6.05 -9.13 25.63
N LYS A 477 -7.38 -9.18 25.69
CA LYS A 477 -8.28 -8.94 24.56
C LYS A 477 -8.83 -7.50 24.46
N HIS A 478 -8.23 -6.55 25.17
CA HIS A 478 -8.65 -5.14 25.11
C HIS A 478 -8.70 -4.64 23.68
N PRO A 479 -9.71 -3.85 23.27
CA PRO A 479 -9.67 -3.07 22.05
C PRO A 479 -8.47 -2.15 22.06
N LEU A 480 -7.85 -1.95 20.88
CA LEU A 480 -6.57 -1.28 20.75
C LEU A 480 -6.58 -0.15 19.72
N ILE A 481 -6.17 1.02 20.15
CA ILE A 481 -5.98 2.20 19.32
C ILE A 481 -4.49 2.51 19.23
N PHE A 482 -3.98 2.64 18.00
CA PHE A 482 -2.62 3.09 17.80
C PHE A 482 -2.55 4.60 17.80
N TYR A 483 -1.69 5.16 18.66
CA TYR A 483 -1.43 6.58 18.79
C TYR A 483 -0.04 6.93 18.26
N ARG A 484 0.02 7.98 17.43
CA ARG A 484 1.28 8.58 16.96
C ARG A 484 1.20 10.09 17.01
N ASP A 485 2.33 10.74 17.34
CA ASP A 485 2.49 12.20 17.36
C ASP A 485 3.54 12.62 16.33
N TYR A 486 3.15 13.52 15.41
CA TYR A 486 4.02 14.03 14.35
C TYR A 486 4.16 15.53 14.50
N ARG A 487 5.38 16.04 14.34
CA ARG A 487 5.66 17.47 14.53
C ARG A 487 6.56 18.03 13.44
N ASN A 488 6.24 19.24 12.98
CA ASN A 488 7.05 20.04 12.07
C ASN A 488 7.43 19.29 10.78
N LEU A 489 6.48 18.55 10.22
CA LEU A 489 6.62 17.87 8.94
C LEU A 489 5.82 18.60 7.86
N GLU A 490 6.40 18.67 6.67
CA GLU A 490 5.63 18.99 5.46
C GLU A 490 4.48 17.99 5.28
N VAL A 491 3.34 18.44 4.76
CA VAL A 491 2.11 17.63 4.65
C VAL A 491 2.36 16.27 3.99
N GLU A 492 3.04 16.25 2.84
CA GLU A 492 3.33 15.00 2.12
C GLU A 492 4.23 14.07 2.96
N SER A 493 5.27 14.60 3.60
CA SER A 493 6.15 13.80 4.48
C SER A 493 5.39 13.25 5.69
N PHE A 494 4.49 14.04 6.27
CA PHE A 494 3.61 13.59 7.35
C PHE A 494 2.72 12.43 6.89
N GLN A 495 2.05 12.56 5.74
CA GLN A 495 1.17 11.52 5.19
C GLN A 495 1.92 10.23 4.91
N LEU A 496 3.09 10.30 4.29
CA LEU A 496 3.93 9.14 3.98
C LEU A 496 4.42 8.43 5.26
N ASN A 497 4.91 9.18 6.24
CA ASN A 497 5.41 8.61 7.50
C ASN A 497 4.27 7.97 8.30
N ALA A 498 3.13 8.67 8.44
CA ALA A 498 1.97 8.13 9.16
C ALA A 498 1.42 6.87 8.49
N ALA A 499 1.39 6.85 7.14
CA ALA A 499 0.92 5.71 6.37
C ALA A 499 1.86 4.49 6.45
N ALA A 500 3.18 4.70 6.46
CA ALA A 500 4.16 3.63 6.66
C ALA A 500 4.10 3.07 8.08
N ASP A 501 4.17 3.94 9.09
CA ASP A 501 4.19 3.56 10.51
C ASP A 501 2.92 2.82 10.95
N LEU A 502 1.75 3.39 10.66
CA LEU A 502 0.47 2.86 11.14
C LEU A 502 -0.11 1.82 10.19
N GLY A 503 0.08 2.01 8.87
CA GLY A 503 -0.42 1.10 7.86
C GLY A 503 0.07 -0.34 8.06
N ALA A 504 1.33 -0.53 8.41
CA ALA A 504 1.90 -1.84 8.68
C ALA A 504 1.14 -2.61 9.79
N LEU A 505 0.72 -1.91 10.85
CA LEU A 505 -0.02 -2.50 11.97
C LEU A 505 -1.44 -2.95 11.56
N PHE A 506 -2.10 -2.20 10.67
CA PHE A 506 -3.41 -2.56 10.14
C PHE A 506 -3.33 -3.62 9.00
N ILE A 507 -2.24 -3.66 8.25
CA ILE A 507 -1.94 -4.77 7.32
C ILE A 507 -1.80 -6.09 8.09
N ASP A 508 -1.22 -6.05 9.28
CA ASP A 508 -1.08 -7.21 10.18
C ASP A 508 -2.35 -7.48 11.01
N GLY A 509 -3.42 -6.72 10.83
CA GLY A 509 -4.71 -6.95 11.50
C GLY A 509 -4.75 -6.60 13.00
N LEU A 510 -3.84 -5.75 13.50
CA LEU A 510 -3.59 -5.63 14.95
C LEU A 510 -4.43 -4.57 15.67
N GLY A 511 -4.96 -3.55 14.98
CA GLY A 511 -5.59 -2.39 15.59
C GLY A 511 -7.11 -2.33 15.44
N ASP A 512 -7.77 -1.74 16.45
CA ASP A 512 -9.20 -1.44 16.48
C ASP A 512 -9.47 0.07 16.33
N GLY A 513 -8.43 0.90 16.17
CA GLY A 513 -8.57 2.33 15.93
C GLY A 513 -7.23 3.04 15.72
N ILE A 514 -7.34 4.26 15.23
CA ILE A 514 -6.22 5.15 14.90
C ILE A 514 -6.43 6.52 15.55
N TRP A 515 -5.39 7.05 16.18
CA TRP A 515 -5.33 8.39 16.74
C TRP A 515 -4.02 9.06 16.36
N ILE A 516 -4.10 10.05 15.50
CA ILE A 516 -2.95 10.85 15.09
C ILE A 516 -3.04 12.22 15.76
N SER A 517 -2.03 12.54 16.57
CA SER A 517 -1.77 13.89 17.04
C SER A 517 -0.75 14.57 16.11
N SER A 518 -0.89 15.85 15.87
CA SER A 518 0.04 16.57 15.01
C SER A 518 0.26 18.02 15.44
N GLU A 519 1.46 18.52 15.10
CA GLU A 519 1.81 19.91 15.26
C GLU A 519 2.58 20.41 14.04
N ASN A 520 2.05 21.46 13.38
CA ASN A 520 2.65 21.98 12.13
C ASN A 520 2.78 20.94 11.01
N CYS A 521 1.78 20.07 10.83
CA CYS A 521 1.74 19.04 9.80
C CYS A 521 0.52 19.14 8.86
N GLY A 522 -0.10 20.32 8.72
CA GLY A 522 -1.16 20.60 7.75
C GLY A 522 -2.57 20.79 8.35
N GLY A 523 -2.78 20.81 9.60
CA GLY A 523 -4.09 21.08 10.23
C GLY A 523 -5.02 19.86 10.33
N SER A 524 -6.10 19.99 11.12
CA SER A 524 -6.93 18.88 11.55
C SER A 524 -7.62 18.12 10.38
N LYS A 525 -8.01 18.82 9.30
CA LYS A 525 -8.63 18.17 8.15
C LYS A 525 -7.67 17.21 7.44
N VAL A 526 -6.42 17.63 7.25
CA VAL A 526 -5.36 16.78 6.65
C VAL A 526 -5.10 15.56 7.52
N VAL A 527 -5.02 15.75 8.84
CA VAL A 527 -4.80 14.64 9.80
C VAL A 527 -5.95 13.64 9.75
N THR A 528 -7.19 14.14 9.75
CA THR A 528 -8.40 13.28 9.68
C THR A 528 -8.46 12.52 8.37
N SER A 529 -8.27 13.19 7.21
CA SER A 529 -8.28 12.53 5.90
C SER A 529 -7.16 11.48 5.79
N THR A 530 -5.97 11.77 6.32
CA THR A 530 -4.85 10.82 6.37
C THR A 530 -5.19 9.58 7.19
N ALA A 531 -5.81 9.73 8.36
CA ALA A 531 -6.22 8.61 9.20
C ALA A 531 -7.22 7.68 8.48
N PHE A 532 -8.26 8.24 7.87
CA PHE A 532 -9.22 7.49 7.06
C PHE A 532 -8.56 6.88 5.81
N GLY A 533 -7.67 7.61 5.14
CA GLY A 533 -6.91 7.13 3.99
C GLY A 533 -6.06 5.91 4.31
N ILE A 534 -5.38 5.90 5.47
CA ILE A 534 -4.59 4.75 5.95
C ILE A 534 -5.49 3.52 6.15
N LEU A 535 -6.61 3.68 6.85
CA LEU A 535 -7.55 2.57 7.09
C LEU A 535 -8.14 2.03 5.79
N GLN A 536 -8.44 2.90 4.83
CA GLN A 536 -8.94 2.50 3.51
C GLN A 536 -7.85 1.79 2.70
N ALA A 537 -6.62 2.31 2.67
CA ALA A 537 -5.49 1.68 1.99
C ALA A 537 -5.16 0.29 2.55
N CYS A 538 -5.39 0.07 3.86
CA CYS A 538 -5.28 -1.23 4.52
C CYS A 538 -6.55 -2.09 4.36
N ARG A 539 -7.61 -1.62 3.70
CA ARG A 539 -8.92 -2.28 3.61
C ARG A 539 -9.52 -2.66 4.96
N SER A 540 -9.23 -1.87 5.99
CA SER A 540 -9.75 -2.06 7.34
C SER A 540 -11.04 -1.27 7.57
N ARG A 541 -11.20 -0.11 6.91
CA ARG A 541 -12.41 0.71 6.91
C ARG A 541 -12.54 1.44 5.58
N ILE A 542 -13.67 1.27 4.90
CA ILE A 542 -13.97 1.96 3.64
C ILE A 542 -14.81 3.19 3.93
N SER A 543 -14.33 4.37 3.55
CA SER A 543 -14.96 5.66 3.86
C SER A 543 -15.32 6.50 2.63
N LYS A 544 -14.87 6.12 1.43
CA LYS A 544 -15.12 6.81 0.16
C LYS A 544 -15.02 5.84 -1.02
N THR A 545 -15.32 6.30 -2.23
CA THR A 545 -15.05 5.56 -3.47
C THR A 545 -13.56 5.26 -3.59
N GLU A 546 -13.19 4.03 -3.94
CA GLU A 546 -11.80 3.66 -4.24
C GLU A 546 -11.56 3.70 -5.76
N TYR A 547 -10.51 4.40 -6.17
CA TYR A 547 -10.08 4.42 -7.58
C TYR A 547 -8.82 3.61 -7.75
N ILE A 548 -8.91 2.56 -8.59
CA ILE A 548 -7.81 1.70 -8.98
C ILE A 548 -7.38 2.18 -10.37
N SER A 549 -6.53 3.23 -10.42
CA SER A 549 -6.11 3.81 -11.70
C SER A 549 -4.63 3.60 -11.95
N CYS A 550 -4.29 3.23 -13.20
CA CYS A 550 -2.92 2.96 -13.58
C CYS A 550 -2.10 4.27 -13.73
N PRO A 551 -0.77 4.20 -13.56
CA PRO A 551 0.10 5.38 -13.60
C PRO A 551 0.39 5.89 -15.03
N SER A 552 -0.33 5.40 -16.05
CA SER A 552 -0.01 5.61 -17.46
C SER A 552 1.31 4.95 -17.90
N CYS A 553 1.49 4.80 -19.18
CA CYS A 553 2.73 4.36 -19.84
C CYS A 553 2.56 4.55 -21.36
N GLY A 554 3.60 4.31 -22.17
CA GLY A 554 3.55 4.40 -23.63
C GLY A 554 2.50 3.50 -24.34
N ARG A 555 1.69 2.74 -23.58
CA ARG A 555 0.55 1.96 -24.11
C ARG A 555 -0.81 2.58 -23.81
N THR A 556 -0.86 3.69 -23.09
CA THR A 556 -2.11 4.36 -22.71
C THR A 556 -2.82 4.91 -23.94
N LEU A 557 -4.13 4.69 -24.04
CA LEU A 557 -4.91 4.95 -25.27
C LEU A 557 -5.78 6.21 -25.19
N PHE A 558 -5.78 6.90 -24.04
CA PHE A 558 -6.55 8.14 -23.79
C PHE A 558 -5.86 8.94 -22.66
N ASP A 559 -6.27 10.19 -22.47
CA ASP A 559 -5.77 10.98 -21.32
C ASP A 559 -6.32 10.42 -20.02
N LEU A 560 -5.44 9.69 -19.33
CA LEU A 560 -5.81 8.97 -18.10
C LEU A 560 -6.03 9.92 -16.92
N GLN A 561 -5.24 10.99 -16.81
CA GLN A 561 -5.36 11.96 -15.71
C GLN A 561 -6.69 12.71 -15.82
N GLU A 562 -6.99 13.27 -17.01
CA GLU A 562 -8.23 13.98 -17.27
C GLU A 562 -9.46 13.07 -17.08
N THR A 563 -9.38 11.83 -17.59
CA THR A 563 -10.49 10.86 -17.47
C THR A 563 -10.72 10.44 -16.03
N THR A 564 -9.66 10.18 -15.26
CA THR A 564 -9.77 9.87 -13.83
C THR A 564 -10.41 11.03 -13.07
N ALA A 565 -10.00 12.28 -13.34
CA ALA A 565 -10.60 13.45 -12.72
C ALA A 565 -12.10 13.61 -13.06
N LYS A 566 -12.49 13.34 -14.32
CA LYS A 566 -13.90 13.37 -14.76
C LYS A 566 -14.73 12.31 -14.03
N ILE A 567 -14.27 11.07 -13.98
CA ILE A 567 -14.96 9.97 -13.29
C ILE A 567 -15.07 10.29 -11.80
N ARG A 568 -13.97 10.69 -11.16
CA ARG A 568 -13.94 11.06 -9.74
C ARG A 568 -14.93 12.15 -9.39
N LYS A 569 -15.03 13.20 -10.22
CA LYS A 569 -15.97 14.30 -10.02
C LYS A 569 -17.43 13.86 -9.89
N VAL A 570 -17.82 12.82 -10.59
CA VAL A 570 -19.23 12.36 -10.65
C VAL A 570 -19.50 11.14 -9.77
N THR A 571 -18.48 10.44 -9.27
CA THR A 571 -18.64 9.19 -8.50
C THR A 571 -18.06 9.24 -7.09
N ALA A 572 -17.44 10.35 -6.66
CA ALA A 572 -16.74 10.45 -5.36
C ALA A 572 -17.64 10.19 -4.15
N HIS A 573 -18.96 10.36 -4.28
CA HIS A 573 -19.98 10.12 -3.26
C HIS A 573 -20.40 8.65 -3.14
N LEU A 574 -19.96 7.77 -4.05
CA LEU A 574 -20.34 6.34 -4.06
C LEU A 574 -19.46 5.54 -3.07
N LYS A 575 -19.69 5.75 -1.79
CA LYS A 575 -18.94 5.09 -0.72
C LYS A 575 -19.00 3.56 -0.85
N GLY A 576 -17.84 2.93 -0.79
CA GLY A 576 -17.70 1.47 -0.85
C GLY A 576 -17.51 0.92 -2.26
N ILE A 577 -17.77 1.70 -3.31
CA ILE A 577 -17.59 1.29 -4.70
C ILE A 577 -16.12 1.42 -5.10
N LYS A 578 -15.60 0.42 -5.81
CA LYS A 578 -14.25 0.40 -6.38
C LYS A 578 -14.33 0.51 -7.91
N ILE A 579 -13.71 1.55 -8.46
CA ILE A 579 -13.72 1.84 -9.90
C ILE A 579 -12.31 1.67 -10.46
N GLY A 580 -12.15 0.71 -11.38
CA GLY A 580 -10.91 0.49 -12.12
C GLY A 580 -10.83 1.39 -13.35
N ILE A 581 -9.76 2.19 -13.49
CA ILE A 581 -9.54 3.07 -14.64
C ILE A 581 -8.20 2.72 -15.28
N MET A 582 -8.24 2.01 -16.41
CA MET A 582 -7.06 1.40 -17.04
C MET A 582 -6.84 1.93 -18.45
N GLY A 583 -5.65 2.47 -18.70
CA GLY A 583 -5.27 3.06 -19.98
C GLY A 583 -5.20 2.05 -21.13
N CYS A 584 -5.05 0.74 -20.85
CA CYS A 584 -4.95 -0.31 -21.87
C CYS A 584 -5.36 -1.69 -21.33
N ILE A 585 -5.48 -2.67 -22.25
CA ILE A 585 -5.89 -4.06 -21.93
C ILE A 585 -4.80 -4.91 -21.26
N VAL A 586 -3.58 -4.44 -21.11
CA VAL A 586 -2.47 -5.27 -20.62
C VAL A 586 -2.69 -5.71 -19.17
N ASN A 587 -3.01 -4.78 -18.28
CA ASN A 587 -3.37 -5.07 -16.89
C ASN A 587 -4.89 -4.98 -16.65
N GLY A 588 -5.60 -4.19 -17.48
CA GLY A 588 -7.01 -3.84 -17.28
C GLY A 588 -7.90 -5.02 -16.89
N PRO A 589 -8.01 -6.08 -17.70
CA PRO A 589 -8.89 -7.21 -17.36
C PRO A 589 -8.51 -7.95 -16.09
N GLY A 590 -7.22 -7.94 -15.73
CA GLY A 590 -6.72 -8.59 -14.50
C GLY A 590 -7.06 -7.80 -13.25
N GLU A 591 -6.90 -6.48 -13.29
CA GLU A 591 -7.20 -5.59 -12.16
C GLU A 591 -8.71 -5.48 -11.89
N MET A 592 -9.56 -5.85 -12.86
CA MET A 592 -11.02 -5.97 -12.66
C MET A 592 -11.41 -7.04 -11.63
N ALA A 593 -10.49 -7.91 -11.25
CA ALA A 593 -10.71 -8.83 -10.13
C ALA A 593 -10.87 -8.11 -8.77
N ASP A 594 -10.31 -6.90 -8.66
CA ASP A 594 -10.31 -6.10 -7.45
C ASP A 594 -11.25 -4.87 -7.53
N ALA A 595 -11.87 -4.63 -8.69
CA ALA A 595 -12.79 -3.52 -8.95
C ALA A 595 -14.23 -4.01 -9.09
N ASP A 596 -15.19 -3.18 -8.65
CA ASP A 596 -16.62 -3.45 -8.85
C ASP A 596 -17.06 -3.02 -10.26
N TYR A 597 -16.49 -1.92 -10.75
CA TYR A 597 -16.71 -1.40 -12.09
C TYR A 597 -15.38 -1.05 -12.78
N GLY A 598 -15.34 -1.20 -14.10
CA GLY A 598 -14.13 -0.95 -14.86
C GLY A 598 -14.32 -0.11 -16.11
N TYR A 599 -13.37 0.81 -16.31
CA TYR A 599 -13.22 1.66 -17.49
C TYR A 599 -11.85 1.36 -18.13
N VAL A 600 -11.84 0.64 -19.25
CA VAL A 600 -10.60 0.09 -19.82
C VAL A 600 -10.45 0.52 -21.29
N GLY A 601 -9.33 1.16 -21.64
CA GLY A 601 -8.96 1.47 -23.01
C GLY A 601 -8.68 0.20 -23.82
N THR A 602 -9.38 0.02 -24.94
CA THR A 602 -9.25 -1.18 -25.79
C THR A 602 -8.84 -0.89 -27.22
N GLY A 603 -8.75 0.37 -27.61
CA GLY A 603 -8.29 0.88 -28.88
C GLY A 603 -8.38 2.41 -28.91
N PRO A 604 -7.79 3.11 -29.89
CA PRO A 604 -7.89 4.56 -29.99
C PRO A 604 -9.34 5.03 -29.96
N GLY A 605 -9.70 5.87 -28.96
CA GLY A 605 -11.07 6.39 -28.77
C GLY A 605 -12.12 5.34 -28.41
N LYS A 606 -11.72 4.14 -27.98
CA LYS A 606 -12.62 3.02 -27.65
C LYS A 606 -12.39 2.51 -26.25
N ILE A 607 -13.48 2.45 -25.49
CA ILE A 607 -13.50 2.00 -24.10
C ILE A 607 -14.35 0.73 -23.98
N THR A 608 -13.94 -0.17 -23.12
CA THR A 608 -14.74 -1.33 -22.69
C THR A 608 -15.08 -1.16 -21.21
N LEU A 609 -16.36 -1.31 -20.88
CA LEU A 609 -16.87 -1.24 -19.52
C LEU A 609 -17.06 -2.64 -18.94
N TYR A 610 -16.69 -2.77 -17.66
CA TYR A 610 -16.76 -4.00 -16.89
C TYR A 610 -17.63 -3.85 -15.66
N LYS A 611 -18.33 -4.93 -15.28
CA LYS A 611 -18.81 -5.17 -13.93
C LYS A 611 -18.01 -6.34 -13.38
N GLU A 612 -17.20 -6.10 -12.36
CA GLU A 612 -16.21 -7.06 -11.88
C GLU A 612 -15.35 -7.62 -13.05
N LYS A 613 -15.21 -8.93 -13.18
CA LYS A 613 -14.45 -9.58 -14.28
C LYS A 613 -15.23 -9.65 -15.61
N GLN A 614 -16.50 -9.28 -15.63
CA GLN A 614 -17.36 -9.43 -16.81
C GLN A 614 -17.36 -8.20 -17.70
N VAL A 615 -17.18 -8.41 -18.99
CA VAL A 615 -17.35 -7.36 -20.00
C VAL A 615 -18.83 -7.10 -20.22
N VAL A 616 -19.29 -5.88 -19.94
CA VAL A 616 -20.71 -5.50 -20.14
C VAL A 616 -20.93 -4.71 -21.43
N LYS A 617 -20.11 -3.69 -21.70
CA LYS A 617 -20.23 -2.87 -22.93
C LYS A 617 -18.88 -2.80 -23.63
N ARG A 618 -18.82 -3.11 -24.93
CA ARG A 618 -17.59 -3.05 -25.76
C ARG A 618 -17.64 -1.89 -26.73
N ASN A 619 -16.46 -1.37 -27.06
CA ASN A 619 -16.28 -0.33 -28.09
C ASN A 619 -17.12 0.94 -27.85
N VAL A 620 -17.34 1.32 -26.60
CA VAL A 620 -18.01 2.58 -26.25
C VAL A 620 -17.11 3.73 -26.70
N PRO A 621 -17.62 4.72 -27.45
CA PRO A 621 -16.82 5.91 -27.77
C PRO A 621 -16.37 6.63 -26.50
N GLU A 622 -15.11 7.04 -26.44
CA GLU A 622 -14.51 7.67 -25.25
C GLU A 622 -15.36 8.85 -24.74
N ARG A 623 -15.89 9.70 -25.63
CA ARG A 623 -16.73 10.85 -25.29
C ARG A 623 -18.04 10.49 -24.56
N GLU A 624 -18.52 9.25 -24.70
CA GLU A 624 -19.77 8.74 -24.12
C GLU A 624 -19.51 7.79 -22.95
N ALA A 625 -18.25 7.41 -22.72
CA ALA A 625 -17.91 6.29 -21.86
C ALA A 625 -18.08 6.59 -20.35
N VAL A 626 -17.93 7.85 -19.93
CA VAL A 626 -18.18 8.25 -18.53
C VAL A 626 -19.67 8.17 -18.21
N GLU A 627 -20.54 8.68 -19.10
CA GLU A 627 -22.00 8.58 -18.94
C GLU A 627 -22.46 7.12 -18.98
N ALA A 628 -21.89 6.32 -19.88
CA ALA A 628 -22.17 4.88 -19.95
C ALA A 628 -21.71 4.12 -18.69
N LEU A 629 -20.64 4.56 -18.02
CA LEU A 629 -20.21 4.01 -16.73
C LEU A 629 -21.21 4.35 -15.62
N ILE A 630 -21.67 5.59 -15.54
CA ILE A 630 -22.70 6.02 -14.58
C ILE A 630 -23.97 5.19 -14.77
N GLN A 631 -24.44 5.07 -16.02
CA GLN A 631 -25.60 4.24 -16.34
C GLN A 631 -25.39 2.77 -15.93
N LEU A 632 -24.20 2.21 -16.12
CA LEU A 632 -23.88 0.85 -15.71
C LEU A 632 -23.96 0.68 -14.19
N ILE A 633 -23.48 1.68 -13.41
CA ILE A 633 -23.56 1.69 -11.95
C ILE A 633 -25.03 1.74 -11.51
N ASP A 634 -25.83 2.58 -12.14
CA ASP A 634 -27.27 2.74 -11.86
C ASP A 634 -28.08 1.48 -12.20
N GLU A 635 -27.83 0.86 -13.37
CA GLU A 635 -28.46 -0.38 -13.82
C GLU A 635 -28.24 -1.55 -12.82
N HIS A 636 -27.17 -1.50 -12.00
CA HIS A 636 -26.88 -2.50 -10.98
C HIS A 636 -27.34 -2.09 -9.57
N GLY A 637 -27.97 -0.92 -9.42
CA GLY A 637 -28.52 -0.44 -8.14
C GLY A 637 -27.47 0.10 -7.17
N ASP A 638 -26.26 0.37 -7.63
CA ASP A 638 -25.14 0.90 -6.82
C ASP A 638 -25.01 2.43 -6.94
N TRP A 639 -25.86 3.08 -7.76
CA TRP A 639 -25.89 4.52 -7.87
C TRP A 639 -26.68 5.14 -6.72
N LEU A 640 -26.11 6.11 -6.09
CA LEU A 640 -26.75 6.96 -5.08
C LEU A 640 -26.74 8.40 -5.59
N GLU A 641 -27.84 9.13 -5.39
CA GLU A 641 -27.84 10.57 -5.68
C GLU A 641 -26.92 11.31 -4.70
N ALA A 642 -26.08 12.20 -5.23
CA ALA A 642 -25.25 13.04 -4.37
C ALA A 642 -26.15 13.96 -3.52
N GLU A 643 -25.95 13.96 -2.20
CA GLU A 643 -26.62 14.91 -1.31
C GLU A 643 -26.22 16.35 -1.71
N LYS A 644 -27.25 17.20 -1.97
CA LYS A 644 -27.07 18.61 -2.41
C LYS A 644 -26.59 19.50 -1.30
#